data_1d2479b4fd101bd3f09458d92a35a022
#
_entry.id   1d2479b4fd101bd3f09458d92a35a022
#
_cell.length_a   1.000
_cell.length_b   1.000
_cell.length_c   1.000
_cell.angle_alpha   90.00
_cell.angle_beta   90.00
_cell.angle_gamma   90.00
#
_symmetry.space_group_name_H-M   'P 1'
#
loop_
_entity.id
_entity.type
_entity.pdbx_description
1 polymer ?
#
loop_
_entity_poly.entity_id
_entity_poly.type
_entity_poly.pdbx_seq_one_letter_code
_entity_poly.pdbx_strand_id
1 'polypeptide(L)'
;METKMNNIDTMSVNAIRVLSADAIQKAKSGHPGLPLGCASVAYELWAKHLKHNPKDPDWKDRDRFILSGGHGSMLLYSLLHLFGYGDLKKEDLMQFRQWGSLTPGHPEYRHTVGVEATTGPLGAGMGMAVGMAIAERHMASVFNKEGYQVVDHYTYALGGDGCMMEGISSEAFSLAGTLKLSKLIVFYDSNRISIEGSTDIAFTENVQKRMEAFGFQTITVEDGNNLEEIGKAIEAAKADTKRPSFITVKTQIGFGCPAKQGKASAHGEPLGDDNIKAMKENLGWPSEEPFFVPEEVYDHYKEIVEGLQPAEDAWNKMFAEYCEKYPEMKELWDTYYDEDLAEKVCDDSEFWAYDDKADATRNLSGKMINRIKDRMPNVIGGAADLSPSTKTYMKDEGDFSAENYAGRNMHFGVRELAMTAIGNGIMLHGGLRAFVSTFFVFSDYTKPMARLSSIMGVPLTFVFTHDSIGVGEDGPTHEPIEQLAMWRAMPNFHMFRPADATETAAAWYSAVTSKRTPTALALTRQNLPQIDGTSREALKGGYIVQDSKKAVPDAIIIASGSELSLAVEAKKVLAEDGIDVRVVSMPCMNLFEEQSEEYKAKVLPKNVRKRVAVEALSGFGWDRYVGLDGDIIGMNRFGASAPYSKLFPYFGFTVENVVARVKAL
;
A
#
# COMPACT_ATOMS: atom_id res chain seq x y z
N MET A 1 -20.65 4.13 44.25
CA MET A 1 -19.33 3.62 44.68
C MET A 1 -18.37 4.01 43.58
N GLU A 2 -17.56 5.05 43.80
CA GLU A 2 -16.44 5.34 42.90
C GLU A 2 -15.50 4.16 42.97
N THR A 3 -15.41 3.38 41.90
CA THR A 3 -14.34 2.41 41.70
C THR A 3 -13.07 3.22 41.63
N LYS A 4 -12.27 3.22 42.70
CA LYS A 4 -10.90 3.73 42.65
C LYS A 4 -10.20 2.98 41.53
N MET A 5 -9.97 3.62 40.36
CA MET A 5 -9.03 3.12 39.36
C MET A 5 -7.75 2.73 40.11
N ASN A 6 -7.19 1.60 39.77
CA ASN A 6 -5.92 1.18 40.34
C ASN A 6 -4.92 2.32 40.08
N ASN A 7 -4.25 2.83 41.08
CA ASN A 7 -3.39 4.01 40.95
C ASN A 7 -2.31 3.80 39.86
N ILE A 8 -1.85 2.54 39.71
CA ILE A 8 -0.82 2.20 38.73
C ILE A 8 -1.33 2.26 37.28
N ASP A 9 -2.57 1.84 36.98
CA ASP A 9 -3.15 1.98 35.64
C ASP A 9 -3.26 3.46 35.24
N THR A 10 -3.71 4.31 36.16
CA THR A 10 -3.79 5.76 35.92
C THR A 10 -2.41 6.37 35.65
N MET A 11 -1.41 5.98 36.42
CA MET A 11 -0.04 6.45 36.23
C MET A 11 0.53 5.96 34.89
N SER A 12 0.24 4.72 34.50
CA SER A 12 0.67 4.14 33.24
C SER A 12 0.05 4.85 32.03
N VAL A 13 -1.23 5.19 32.08
CA VAL A 13 -1.90 6.03 31.08
C VAL A 13 -1.27 7.43 31.02
N ASN A 14 -1.00 8.04 32.19
CA ASN A 14 -0.40 9.36 32.26
C ASN A 14 1.05 9.36 31.77
N ALA A 15 1.79 8.26 31.89
CA ALA A 15 3.13 8.12 31.31
C ALA A 15 3.08 8.28 29.77
N ILE A 16 2.10 7.68 29.10
CA ILE A 16 1.88 7.85 27.65
C ILE A 16 1.65 9.32 27.31
N ARG A 17 0.80 10.02 28.08
CA ARG A 17 0.49 11.44 27.89
C ARG A 17 1.73 12.32 28.07
N VAL A 18 2.45 12.12 29.16
CA VAL A 18 3.63 12.94 29.51
C VAL A 18 4.76 12.72 28.51
N LEU A 19 5.11 11.47 28.18
CA LEU A 19 6.14 11.18 27.17
C LEU A 19 5.79 11.82 25.82
N SER A 20 4.53 11.73 25.41
CA SER A 20 4.07 12.32 24.16
C SER A 20 4.18 13.85 24.15
N ALA A 21 3.73 14.49 25.22
CA ALA A 21 3.81 15.94 25.34
C ALA A 21 5.25 16.46 25.40
N ASP A 22 6.10 15.81 26.20
CA ASP A 22 7.51 16.19 26.36
C ASP A 22 8.30 16.03 25.05
N ALA A 23 8.06 14.93 24.30
CA ALA A 23 8.73 14.70 23.00
C ALA A 23 8.33 15.74 21.96
N ILE A 24 7.04 16.04 21.86
CA ILE A 24 6.50 17.04 20.94
C ILE A 24 7.02 18.45 21.31
N GLN A 25 7.07 18.76 22.60
CA GLN A 25 7.59 20.05 23.07
C GLN A 25 9.09 20.18 22.78
N LYS A 26 9.88 19.15 23.04
CA LYS A 26 11.31 19.14 22.75
C LYS A 26 11.58 19.31 21.25
N ALA A 27 10.81 18.63 20.40
CA ALA A 27 10.91 18.75 18.95
C ALA A 27 10.39 20.12 18.42
N LYS A 28 9.65 20.87 19.23
CA LYS A 28 8.90 22.08 18.83
C LYS A 28 8.01 21.85 17.60
N SER A 29 7.56 20.62 17.42
CA SER A 29 6.77 20.17 16.28
C SER A 29 6.07 18.85 16.60
N GLY A 30 4.78 18.73 16.27
CA GLY A 30 4.00 17.51 16.46
C GLY A 30 2.57 17.79 16.88
N HIS A 31 1.83 16.71 17.11
CA HIS A 31 0.39 16.76 17.38
C HIS A 31 0.10 16.12 18.75
N PRO A 32 -0.01 16.90 19.82
CA PRO A 32 -0.24 16.38 21.17
C PRO A 32 -1.69 15.94 21.41
N GLY A 33 -2.65 16.48 20.66
CA GLY A 33 -4.08 16.37 20.96
C GLY A 33 -4.60 14.96 21.03
N LEU A 34 -4.35 14.15 19.98
CA LEU A 34 -4.77 12.75 19.90
C LEU A 34 -4.04 11.88 20.94
N PRO A 35 -2.71 11.93 21.11
CA PRO A 35 -2.01 11.18 22.15
C PRO A 35 -2.56 11.40 23.56
N LEU A 36 -2.87 12.64 23.92
CA LEU A 36 -3.41 12.97 25.23
C LEU A 36 -4.86 12.47 25.39
N GLY A 37 -5.68 12.61 24.34
CA GLY A 37 -7.09 12.19 24.35
C GLY A 37 -7.29 10.69 24.35
N CYS A 38 -6.46 9.95 23.59
CA CYS A 38 -6.62 8.52 23.35
C CYS A 38 -5.70 7.62 24.21
N ALA A 39 -4.90 8.19 25.13
CA ALA A 39 -3.98 7.39 25.94
C ALA A 39 -4.67 6.25 26.70
N SER A 40 -5.87 6.50 27.26
CA SER A 40 -6.63 5.46 28.00
C SER A 40 -7.14 4.36 27.07
N VAL A 41 -7.63 4.71 25.88
CA VAL A 41 -8.07 3.74 24.87
C VAL A 41 -6.93 2.83 24.44
N ALA A 42 -5.78 3.44 24.17
CA ALA A 42 -4.60 2.71 23.72
C ALA A 42 -4.01 1.83 24.84
N TYR A 43 -3.94 2.34 26.07
CA TYR A 43 -3.49 1.57 27.22
C TYR A 43 -4.38 0.34 27.47
N GLU A 44 -5.70 0.53 27.57
CA GLU A 44 -6.64 -0.56 27.84
C GLU A 44 -6.57 -1.64 26.77
N LEU A 45 -6.50 -1.22 25.48
CA LEU A 45 -6.34 -2.15 24.38
C LEU A 45 -5.02 -2.95 24.49
N TRP A 46 -3.89 -2.23 24.61
CA TRP A 46 -2.56 -2.88 24.54
C TRP A 46 -2.22 -3.70 25.78
N ALA A 47 -2.63 -3.22 26.95
CA ALA A 47 -2.31 -3.89 28.20
C ALA A 47 -3.19 -5.11 28.51
N LYS A 48 -4.44 -5.14 28.00
CA LYS A 48 -5.42 -6.14 28.48
C LYS A 48 -6.12 -6.93 27.36
N HIS A 49 -6.15 -6.42 26.14
CA HIS A 49 -6.98 -7.01 25.07
C HIS A 49 -6.23 -7.40 23.80
N LEU A 50 -5.11 -6.73 23.50
CA LEU A 50 -4.31 -6.98 22.31
C LEU A 50 -3.45 -8.24 22.52
N LYS A 51 -3.57 -9.20 21.63
CA LYS A 51 -2.71 -10.38 21.58
C LYS A 51 -1.42 -10.04 20.84
N HIS A 52 -0.34 -9.79 21.58
CA HIS A 52 0.94 -9.40 21.02
C HIS A 52 2.12 -9.85 21.87
N ASN A 53 3.33 -9.83 21.32
CA ASN A 53 4.56 -10.06 22.09
C ASN A 53 5.65 -9.07 21.64
N PRO A 54 6.06 -8.11 22.47
CA PRO A 54 7.13 -7.18 22.15
C PRO A 54 8.49 -7.85 21.87
N LYS A 55 8.71 -9.08 22.39
CA LYS A 55 9.94 -9.86 22.15
C LYS A 55 9.94 -10.58 20.81
N ASP A 56 8.76 -10.85 20.23
CA ASP A 56 8.56 -11.34 18.87
C ASP A 56 7.51 -10.49 18.13
N PRO A 57 7.89 -9.30 17.67
CA PRO A 57 6.99 -8.41 16.94
C PRO A 57 6.51 -8.97 15.61
N ASP A 58 7.12 -10.05 15.12
CA ASP A 58 6.80 -10.73 13.87
C ASP A 58 5.98 -12.02 14.07
N TRP A 59 5.56 -12.33 15.32
CA TRP A 59 4.68 -13.47 15.59
C TRP A 59 3.48 -13.50 14.63
N LYS A 60 3.27 -14.63 13.95
CA LYS A 60 2.34 -14.70 12.82
C LYS A 60 0.89 -14.52 13.23
N ASP A 61 0.49 -15.00 14.39
CA ASP A 61 -0.89 -14.91 14.91
C ASP A 61 -1.08 -13.79 15.94
N ARG A 62 -0.20 -12.78 15.95
CA ARG A 62 -0.42 -11.56 16.76
C ARG A 62 -1.60 -10.76 16.23
N ASP A 63 -2.31 -10.05 17.08
CA ASP A 63 -3.23 -8.99 16.66
C ASP A 63 -2.47 -7.86 15.95
N ARG A 64 -3.16 -7.12 15.09
CA ARG A 64 -2.60 -5.97 14.35
C ARG A 64 -3.22 -4.68 14.89
N PHE A 65 -2.38 -3.69 15.15
CA PHE A 65 -2.82 -2.35 15.54
C PHE A 65 -2.34 -1.30 14.56
N ILE A 66 -3.28 -0.55 13.97
CA ILE A 66 -2.98 0.54 13.03
C ILE A 66 -3.46 1.88 13.59
N LEU A 67 -2.52 2.78 13.83
CA LEU A 67 -2.83 4.18 14.13
C LEU A 67 -3.11 4.92 12.81
N SER A 68 -4.38 4.93 12.36
CA SER A 68 -4.80 5.62 11.14
C SER A 68 -4.71 7.14 11.28
N GLY A 69 -4.92 7.67 12.48
CA GLY A 69 -4.59 9.04 12.83
C GLY A 69 -3.08 9.23 13.03
N GLY A 70 -2.29 8.99 11.97
CA GLY A 70 -0.83 8.92 12.04
C GLY A 70 -0.12 10.18 12.53
N HIS A 71 -0.80 11.34 12.49
CA HIS A 71 -0.29 12.58 13.10
C HIS A 71 -0.10 12.43 14.62
N GLY A 72 -0.90 11.58 15.29
CA GLY A 72 -0.73 11.24 16.71
C GLY A 72 0.38 10.22 16.97
N SER A 73 1.42 10.15 16.16
CA SER A 73 2.50 9.16 16.18
C SER A 73 3.14 8.94 17.55
N MET A 74 3.24 9.99 18.38
CA MET A 74 3.78 9.88 19.71
C MET A 74 2.95 8.99 20.66
N LEU A 75 1.64 8.80 20.41
CA LEU A 75 0.86 7.79 21.10
C LEU A 75 1.47 6.39 20.88
N LEU A 76 1.71 6.06 19.62
CA LEU A 76 2.27 4.75 19.26
C LEU A 76 3.72 4.60 19.75
N TYR A 77 4.56 5.61 19.58
CA TYR A 77 5.95 5.54 20.03
C TYR A 77 6.08 5.44 21.55
N SER A 78 5.22 6.13 22.31
CA SER A 78 5.19 5.99 23.77
C SER A 78 4.78 4.57 24.18
N LEU A 79 3.81 3.97 23.51
CA LEU A 79 3.43 2.57 23.73
C LEU A 79 4.58 1.62 23.39
N LEU A 80 5.17 1.75 22.20
CA LEU A 80 6.28 0.89 21.78
C LEU A 80 7.46 0.95 22.76
N HIS A 81 7.77 2.15 23.28
CA HIS A 81 8.79 2.34 24.30
C HIS A 81 8.43 1.64 25.62
N LEU A 82 7.23 1.91 26.14
CA LEU A 82 6.81 1.40 27.45
C LEU A 82 6.63 -0.12 27.44
N PHE A 83 6.19 -0.70 26.33
CA PHE A 83 6.09 -2.15 26.14
C PHE A 83 7.42 -2.81 25.71
N GLY A 84 8.48 -2.04 25.41
CA GLY A 84 9.82 -2.56 25.11
C GLY A 84 9.98 -3.15 23.70
N TYR A 85 9.28 -2.63 22.70
CA TYR A 85 9.48 -3.03 21.31
C TYR A 85 10.83 -2.58 20.75
N GLY A 86 11.60 -3.50 20.19
CA GLY A 86 12.80 -3.19 19.41
C GLY A 86 13.85 -2.37 20.13
N ASP A 87 13.94 -2.47 21.46
CA ASP A 87 14.82 -1.67 22.30
C ASP A 87 14.63 -0.13 22.13
N LEU A 88 13.44 0.31 21.74
CA LEU A 88 13.12 1.74 21.61
C LEU A 88 13.26 2.44 22.97
N LYS A 89 14.26 3.27 23.11
CA LYS A 89 14.64 3.90 24.39
C LYS A 89 14.02 5.28 24.55
N LYS A 90 14.04 5.78 25.78
CA LYS A 90 13.62 7.15 26.10
C LYS A 90 14.40 8.18 25.28
N GLU A 91 15.67 7.94 25.04
CA GLU A 91 16.56 8.78 24.22
C GLU A 91 16.07 8.88 22.77
N ASP A 92 15.46 7.84 22.23
CA ASP A 92 14.87 7.83 20.89
C ASP A 92 13.61 8.69 20.85
N LEU A 93 12.78 8.68 21.90
CA LEU A 93 11.64 9.59 22.02
C LEU A 93 12.10 11.05 22.09
N MET A 94 13.24 11.32 22.73
CA MET A 94 13.86 12.64 22.78
C MET A 94 14.35 13.13 21.42
N GLN A 95 14.52 12.24 20.45
CA GLN A 95 14.88 12.55 19.06
C GLN A 95 13.68 12.57 18.11
N PHE A 96 12.46 12.68 18.63
CA PHE A 96 11.24 12.76 17.82
C PHE A 96 11.38 13.80 16.70
N ARG A 97 11.08 13.39 15.46
CA ARG A 97 11.18 14.23 14.24
C ARG A 97 12.59 14.75 13.90
N GLN A 98 13.65 14.17 14.46
CA GLN A 98 15.02 14.53 14.09
C GLN A 98 15.56 13.64 12.97
N TRP A 99 16.55 14.13 12.24
CA TRP A 99 17.19 13.37 11.17
C TRP A 99 17.79 12.06 11.69
N GLY A 100 17.42 10.94 11.03
CA GLY A 100 17.90 9.60 11.40
C GLY A 100 17.29 9.01 12.68
N SER A 101 16.27 9.67 13.25
CA SER A 101 15.57 9.20 14.44
C SER A 101 14.73 7.95 14.16
N LEU A 102 14.62 7.04 15.16
CA LEU A 102 13.67 5.93 15.15
C LEU A 102 12.21 6.35 15.36
N THR A 103 11.97 7.64 15.64
CA THR A 103 10.64 8.20 15.90
C THR A 103 10.32 9.32 14.89
N PRO A 104 10.07 8.97 13.61
CA PRO A 104 9.73 9.94 12.56
C PRO A 104 8.40 10.63 12.84
N GLY A 105 8.08 11.68 12.07
CA GLY A 105 6.91 12.51 12.30
C GLY A 105 5.55 11.80 12.22
N HIS A 106 5.48 10.72 11.46
CA HIS A 106 4.35 9.80 11.33
C HIS A 106 4.88 8.37 11.39
N PRO A 107 4.06 7.36 11.75
CA PRO A 107 4.50 5.98 11.80
C PRO A 107 5.01 5.50 10.43
N GLU A 108 6.19 4.88 10.40
CA GLU A 108 6.81 4.35 9.19
C GLU A 108 7.09 2.84 9.37
N TYR A 109 6.46 2.03 8.52
CA TYR A 109 6.62 0.59 8.50
C TYR A 109 8.08 0.21 8.20
N ARG A 110 8.62 -0.76 8.92
CA ARG A 110 10.01 -1.22 8.85
C ARG A 110 11.07 -0.20 9.32
N HIS A 111 10.68 1.03 9.66
CA HIS A 111 11.59 2.00 10.23
C HIS A 111 11.59 1.92 11.77
N THR A 112 10.41 1.83 12.36
CA THR A 112 10.24 1.63 13.80
C THR A 112 9.66 0.23 14.03
N VAL A 113 10.32 -0.60 14.87
CA VAL A 113 9.85 -1.95 15.21
C VAL A 113 8.48 -1.86 15.88
N GLY A 114 7.54 -2.72 15.48
CA GLY A 114 6.17 -2.74 15.99
C GLY A 114 5.20 -1.81 15.26
N VAL A 115 5.65 -1.04 14.26
CA VAL A 115 4.78 -0.27 13.38
C VAL A 115 4.25 -1.16 12.25
N GLU A 116 2.95 -1.44 12.24
CA GLU A 116 2.31 -2.34 11.27
C GLU A 116 2.07 -1.71 9.89
N ALA A 117 1.94 -0.39 9.81
CA ALA A 117 1.71 0.32 8.55
C ALA A 117 2.20 1.77 8.61
N THR A 118 2.70 2.30 7.49
CA THR A 118 2.95 3.72 7.34
C THR A 118 1.63 4.46 7.18
N THR A 119 1.40 5.43 8.07
CA THR A 119 0.22 6.30 8.04
C THR A 119 0.63 7.77 8.01
N GLY A 120 -0.34 8.67 7.94
CA GLY A 120 -0.13 10.12 7.79
C GLY A 120 -1.21 10.71 6.89
N PRO A 121 -1.39 10.23 5.63
CA PRO A 121 -2.63 10.49 4.88
C PRO A 121 -3.82 9.90 5.64
N LEU A 122 -4.77 10.75 6.03
CA LEU A 122 -5.91 10.36 6.84
C LEU A 122 -6.78 9.31 6.12
N GLY A 123 -7.34 8.37 6.84
CA GLY A 123 -8.13 7.27 6.29
C GLY A 123 -7.34 6.13 5.66
N ALA A 124 -6.08 6.34 5.27
CA ALA A 124 -5.25 5.28 4.67
C ALA A 124 -5.11 4.05 5.57
N GLY A 125 -4.89 4.28 6.87
CA GLY A 125 -4.81 3.22 7.87
C GLY A 125 -6.09 2.41 8.00
N MET A 126 -7.27 3.04 7.81
CA MET A 126 -8.57 2.34 7.81
C MET A 126 -8.67 1.36 6.66
N GLY A 127 -8.27 1.78 5.45
CA GLY A 127 -8.23 0.88 4.28
C GLY A 127 -7.23 -0.28 4.46
N MET A 128 -6.05 -0.01 5.00
CA MET A 128 -5.05 -1.06 5.28
C MET A 128 -5.53 -2.03 6.36
N ALA A 129 -6.23 -1.56 7.39
CA ALA A 129 -6.83 -2.43 8.40
C ALA A 129 -7.88 -3.38 7.81
N VAL A 130 -8.71 -2.91 6.89
CA VAL A 130 -9.64 -3.77 6.14
C VAL A 130 -8.88 -4.84 5.37
N GLY A 131 -7.76 -4.47 4.73
CA GLY A 131 -6.91 -5.42 4.01
C GLY A 131 -6.30 -6.51 4.91
N MET A 132 -5.83 -6.13 6.10
CA MET A 132 -5.33 -7.10 7.09
C MET A 132 -6.42 -8.05 7.58
N ALA A 133 -7.63 -7.54 7.83
CA ALA A 133 -8.78 -8.36 8.23
C ALA A 133 -9.24 -9.31 7.11
N ILE A 134 -9.13 -8.91 5.84
CA ILE A 134 -9.35 -9.79 4.68
C ILE A 134 -8.32 -10.92 4.67
N ALA A 135 -7.05 -10.57 4.85
CA ALA A 135 -5.96 -11.55 4.88
C ALA A 135 -6.14 -12.57 6.02
N GLU A 136 -6.49 -12.12 7.22
CA GLU A 136 -6.83 -13.02 8.33
C GLU A 136 -7.94 -13.99 7.96
N ARG A 137 -9.06 -13.50 7.40
CA ARG A 137 -10.19 -14.36 7.01
C ARG A 137 -9.81 -15.38 5.94
N HIS A 138 -9.04 -14.96 4.95
CA HIS A 138 -8.55 -15.87 3.92
C HIS A 138 -7.64 -16.94 4.51
N MET A 139 -6.61 -16.53 5.25
CA MET A 139 -5.64 -17.43 5.86
C MET A 139 -6.32 -18.41 6.85
N ALA A 140 -7.26 -17.92 7.66
CA ALA A 140 -8.03 -18.75 8.58
C ALA A 140 -8.85 -19.81 7.83
N SER A 141 -9.48 -19.45 6.71
CA SER A 141 -10.25 -20.40 5.90
C SER A 141 -9.40 -21.48 5.22
N VAL A 142 -8.14 -21.16 4.90
CA VAL A 142 -7.19 -22.11 4.30
C VAL A 142 -6.55 -23.01 5.36
N PHE A 143 -6.09 -22.44 6.46
CA PHE A 143 -5.20 -23.15 7.40
C PHE A 143 -5.90 -23.74 8.63
N ASN A 144 -7.00 -23.15 9.12
CA ASN A 144 -7.63 -23.64 10.34
C ASN A 144 -8.26 -25.02 10.14
N LYS A 145 -8.09 -25.88 11.12
CA LYS A 145 -8.69 -27.22 11.19
C LYS A 145 -9.43 -27.39 12.52
N GLU A 146 -10.30 -28.38 12.61
CA GLU A 146 -11.01 -28.69 13.86
C GLU A 146 -10.02 -28.93 15.01
N GLY A 147 -10.15 -28.14 16.05
CA GLY A 147 -9.25 -28.14 17.22
C GLY A 147 -7.93 -27.38 17.04
N TYR A 148 -7.67 -26.79 15.87
CA TYR A 148 -6.43 -26.04 15.57
C TYR A 148 -6.78 -24.72 14.89
N GLN A 149 -6.77 -23.63 15.66
CA GLN A 149 -7.00 -22.28 15.17
C GLN A 149 -5.63 -21.58 14.97
N VAL A 150 -4.93 -21.93 13.89
CA VAL A 150 -3.58 -21.42 13.63
C VAL A 150 -3.55 -19.98 13.15
N VAL A 151 -4.70 -19.47 12.67
CA VAL A 151 -4.93 -18.08 12.32
C VAL A 151 -6.19 -17.59 13.03
N ASP A 152 -6.00 -16.79 14.09
CA ASP A 152 -7.10 -16.34 14.95
C ASP A 152 -6.78 -15.02 15.65
N HIS A 153 -6.58 -13.96 14.86
CA HIS A 153 -6.21 -12.65 15.38
C HIS A 153 -7.14 -11.54 14.88
N TYR A 154 -7.19 -10.46 15.65
CA TYR A 154 -7.95 -9.25 15.34
C TYR A 154 -7.08 -8.21 14.65
N THR A 155 -7.74 -7.34 13.90
CA THR A 155 -7.15 -6.09 13.40
C THR A 155 -7.86 -4.92 14.05
N TYR A 156 -7.09 -4.08 14.74
CA TYR A 156 -7.57 -2.86 15.39
C TYR A 156 -7.07 -1.64 14.63
N ALA A 157 -7.96 -0.66 14.43
CA ALA A 157 -7.60 0.62 13.84
C ALA A 157 -8.10 1.76 14.73
N LEU A 158 -7.27 2.80 14.93
CA LEU A 158 -7.63 4.01 15.67
C LEU A 158 -7.50 5.23 14.77
N GLY A 159 -8.57 6.03 14.66
CA GLY A 159 -8.57 7.29 13.94
C GLY A 159 -9.64 8.25 14.41
N GLY A 160 -9.45 9.53 14.13
CA GLY A 160 -10.34 10.61 14.54
C GLY A 160 -11.29 11.05 13.42
N ASP A 161 -11.93 12.21 13.67
CA ASP A 161 -12.91 12.84 12.78
C ASP A 161 -12.38 12.98 11.34
N GLY A 162 -11.12 13.42 11.16
CA GLY A 162 -10.51 13.57 9.83
C GLY A 162 -10.42 12.25 9.07
N CYS A 163 -10.14 11.13 9.74
CA CYS A 163 -10.17 9.81 9.08
C CYS A 163 -11.58 9.44 8.62
N MET A 164 -12.61 9.86 9.36
CA MET A 164 -14.01 9.58 9.00
C MET A 164 -14.53 10.52 7.91
N MET A 165 -13.95 11.71 7.74
CA MET A 165 -14.26 12.62 6.63
C MET A 165 -13.75 12.10 5.29
N GLU A 166 -12.63 11.39 5.26
CA GLU A 166 -12.00 10.88 4.05
C GLU A 166 -12.86 9.83 3.34
N GLY A 167 -13.02 9.98 2.02
CA GLY A 167 -13.79 9.08 1.19
C GLY A 167 -13.32 7.63 1.25
N ILE A 168 -12.01 7.42 1.37
CA ILE A 168 -11.39 6.08 1.47
C ILE A 168 -11.95 5.25 2.64
N SER A 169 -12.26 5.87 3.78
CA SER A 169 -12.84 5.19 4.92
C SER A 169 -14.24 4.67 4.60
N SER A 170 -15.05 5.47 3.89
CA SER A 170 -16.39 5.05 3.43
C SER A 170 -16.32 3.90 2.42
N GLU A 171 -15.41 3.99 1.46
CA GLU A 171 -15.18 2.92 0.49
C GLU A 171 -14.77 1.62 1.17
N ALA A 172 -13.78 1.67 2.07
CA ALA A 172 -13.23 0.51 2.75
C ALA A 172 -14.24 -0.13 3.71
N PHE A 173 -14.93 0.67 4.52
CA PHE A 173 -15.89 0.15 5.50
C PHE A 173 -17.17 -0.39 4.86
N SER A 174 -17.65 0.22 3.77
CA SER A 174 -18.74 -0.35 3.00
C SER A 174 -18.40 -1.76 2.49
N LEU A 175 -17.18 -1.99 2.04
CA LEU A 175 -16.72 -3.32 1.63
C LEU A 175 -16.55 -4.26 2.85
N ALA A 176 -15.98 -3.78 3.95
CA ALA A 176 -15.79 -4.58 5.17
C ALA A 176 -17.11 -5.10 5.74
N GLY A 177 -18.16 -4.28 5.74
CA GLY A 177 -19.50 -4.69 6.14
C GLY A 177 -20.10 -5.73 5.18
N THR A 178 -19.96 -5.55 3.87
CA THR A 178 -20.38 -6.51 2.85
C THR A 178 -19.69 -7.87 3.05
N LEU A 179 -18.40 -7.87 3.35
CA LEU A 179 -17.59 -9.06 3.60
C LEU A 179 -17.73 -9.62 5.01
N LYS A 180 -18.49 -8.97 5.90
CA LYS A 180 -18.73 -9.40 7.30
C LYS A 180 -17.42 -9.69 8.06
N LEU A 181 -16.44 -8.78 7.98
CA LEU A 181 -15.11 -8.96 8.58
C LEU A 181 -15.15 -8.79 10.10
N SER A 182 -15.66 -9.78 10.83
CA SER A 182 -15.97 -9.69 12.26
C SER A 182 -14.73 -9.55 13.17
N LYS A 183 -13.53 -9.74 12.65
CA LYS A 183 -12.28 -9.50 13.41
C LYS A 183 -11.65 -8.12 13.14
N LEU A 184 -12.37 -7.24 12.45
CA LEU A 184 -12.02 -5.83 12.33
C LEU A 184 -12.75 -5.04 13.41
N ILE A 185 -11.97 -4.38 14.28
CA ILE A 185 -12.46 -3.50 15.34
C ILE A 185 -11.88 -2.11 15.13
N VAL A 186 -12.73 -1.11 14.93
CA VAL A 186 -12.34 0.27 14.66
C VAL A 186 -12.68 1.14 15.85
N PHE A 187 -11.70 1.86 16.40
CA PHE A 187 -11.89 2.91 17.38
C PHE A 187 -11.99 4.26 16.67
N TYR A 188 -13.06 4.94 16.91
CA TYR A 188 -13.28 6.29 16.45
C TYR A 188 -13.11 7.28 17.61
N ASP A 189 -12.01 8.04 17.58
CA ASP A 189 -11.74 9.18 18.45
C ASP A 189 -12.71 10.32 18.10
N SER A 190 -13.86 10.35 18.77
CA SER A 190 -14.92 11.32 18.57
C SER A 190 -14.73 12.51 19.52
N ASN A 191 -13.72 13.33 19.25
CA ASN A 191 -13.41 14.51 20.05
C ASN A 191 -14.04 15.80 19.50
N ARG A 192 -14.63 15.76 18.29
CA ARG A 192 -15.33 16.86 17.60
C ARG A 192 -14.46 18.08 17.27
N ILE A 193 -13.13 17.88 17.17
CA ILE A 193 -12.17 18.95 16.86
C ILE A 193 -11.29 18.52 15.67
N SER A 194 -11.16 19.42 14.71
CA SER A 194 -10.18 19.37 13.65
C SER A 194 -9.15 20.49 13.79
N ILE A 195 -8.20 20.59 12.86
CA ILE A 195 -7.18 21.65 12.88
C ILE A 195 -7.81 23.05 12.71
N GLU A 196 -8.92 23.15 11.99
CA GLU A 196 -9.62 24.43 11.75
C GLU A 196 -10.58 24.83 12.88
N GLY A 197 -10.96 23.88 13.77
CA GLY A 197 -11.89 24.15 14.86
C GLY A 197 -12.85 23.02 15.16
N SER A 198 -14.08 23.34 15.57
CA SER A 198 -15.14 22.35 15.78
C SER A 198 -15.53 21.67 14.47
N THR A 199 -15.83 20.36 14.54
CA THR A 199 -16.39 19.64 13.42
C THR A 199 -17.71 20.23 12.91
N ASP A 200 -18.42 21.01 13.72
CA ASP A 200 -19.70 21.64 13.33
C ASP A 200 -19.59 22.55 12.08
N ILE A 201 -18.37 22.98 11.72
CA ILE A 201 -18.14 23.81 10.53
C ILE A 201 -18.10 23.00 9.22
N ALA A 202 -17.77 21.70 9.26
CA ALA A 202 -17.55 20.91 8.04
C ALA A 202 -18.00 19.45 8.15
N PHE A 203 -18.35 18.94 9.34
CA PHE A 203 -18.63 17.52 9.57
C PHE A 203 -19.69 17.29 10.64
N THR A 204 -20.96 17.37 10.24
CA THR A 204 -22.14 17.29 11.14
C THR A 204 -22.93 16.00 10.99
N GLU A 205 -22.45 15.06 10.19
CA GLU A 205 -23.11 13.78 9.99
C GLU A 205 -23.10 12.91 11.25
N ASN A 206 -23.99 11.91 11.29
CA ASN A 206 -23.95 10.87 12.30
C ASN A 206 -23.12 9.69 11.79
N VAL A 207 -21.84 9.67 12.13
CA VAL A 207 -20.89 8.62 11.72
C VAL A 207 -21.34 7.23 12.14
N GLN A 208 -21.88 7.09 13.36
CA GLN A 208 -22.36 5.81 13.87
C GLN A 208 -23.49 5.23 13.01
N LYS A 209 -24.49 6.05 12.61
CA LYS A 209 -25.54 5.62 11.70
C LYS A 209 -25.01 5.25 10.31
N ARG A 210 -23.98 5.94 9.83
CA ARG A 210 -23.32 5.57 8.58
C ARG A 210 -22.68 4.18 8.70
N MET A 211 -22.02 3.88 9.81
CA MET A 211 -21.42 2.56 10.05
C MET A 211 -22.49 1.48 10.20
N GLU A 212 -23.58 1.76 10.88
CA GLU A 212 -24.75 0.85 10.94
C GLU A 212 -25.27 0.53 9.54
N ALA A 213 -25.41 1.54 8.68
CA ALA A 213 -25.83 1.36 7.29
C ALA A 213 -24.83 0.54 6.46
N PHE A 214 -23.55 0.57 6.79
CA PHE A 214 -22.53 -0.30 6.19
C PHE A 214 -22.56 -1.74 6.75
N GLY A 215 -23.31 -2.01 7.81
CA GLY A 215 -23.43 -3.34 8.41
C GLY A 215 -22.49 -3.61 9.58
N PHE A 216 -21.93 -2.58 10.19
CA PHE A 216 -21.14 -2.72 11.42
C PHE A 216 -22.01 -2.87 12.67
N GLN A 217 -21.50 -3.59 13.66
CA GLN A 217 -21.89 -3.40 15.04
C GLN A 217 -21.37 -2.04 15.50
N THR A 218 -22.20 -1.23 16.13
CA THR A 218 -21.76 0.06 16.69
C THR A 218 -21.90 0.05 18.21
N ILE A 219 -20.87 0.55 18.88
CA ILE A 219 -20.78 0.64 20.34
C ILE A 219 -20.33 2.05 20.68
N THR A 220 -20.85 2.62 21.76
CA THR A 220 -20.43 3.94 22.26
C THR A 220 -19.81 3.80 23.64
N VAL A 221 -18.63 4.41 23.81
CA VAL A 221 -17.97 4.67 25.09
C VAL A 221 -18.20 6.14 25.40
N GLU A 222 -18.93 6.43 26.47
CA GLU A 222 -19.31 7.80 26.84
C GLU A 222 -18.16 8.58 27.47
N ASP A 223 -17.26 7.91 28.19
CA ASP A 223 -16.05 8.51 28.76
C ASP A 223 -14.79 7.77 28.30
N GLY A 224 -14.07 8.38 27.35
CA GLY A 224 -12.81 7.86 26.81
C GLY A 224 -11.65 7.75 27.81
N ASN A 225 -11.85 8.12 29.08
CA ASN A 225 -10.91 7.90 30.17
C ASN A 225 -11.33 6.75 31.12
N ASN A 226 -12.52 6.20 30.95
CA ASN A 226 -13.03 5.10 31.74
C ASN A 226 -12.55 3.76 31.18
N LEU A 227 -11.47 3.21 31.75
CA LEU A 227 -10.87 1.94 31.29
C LEU A 227 -11.88 0.78 31.33
N GLU A 228 -12.74 0.70 32.35
CA GLU A 228 -13.73 -0.37 32.46
C GLU A 228 -14.76 -0.31 31.33
N GLU A 229 -15.21 0.90 30.97
CA GLU A 229 -16.16 1.10 29.88
C GLU A 229 -15.53 0.75 28.52
N ILE A 230 -14.26 1.15 28.31
CA ILE A 230 -13.47 0.81 27.12
C ILE A 230 -13.31 -0.71 27.01
N GLY A 231 -12.90 -1.37 28.10
CA GLY A 231 -12.73 -2.82 28.12
C GLY A 231 -14.02 -3.57 27.80
N LYS A 232 -15.15 -3.16 28.40
CA LYS A 232 -16.48 -3.73 28.08
C LYS A 232 -16.86 -3.55 26.60
N ALA A 233 -16.53 -2.42 26.02
CA ALA A 233 -16.78 -2.16 24.60
C ALA A 233 -15.94 -3.08 23.69
N ILE A 234 -14.68 -3.33 24.04
CA ILE A 234 -13.81 -4.26 23.32
C ILE A 234 -14.34 -5.70 23.42
N GLU A 235 -14.72 -6.15 24.61
CA GLU A 235 -15.31 -7.48 24.80
C GLU A 235 -16.63 -7.65 24.04
N ALA A 236 -17.49 -6.62 24.03
CA ALA A 236 -18.71 -6.64 23.24
C ALA A 236 -18.45 -6.68 21.73
N ALA A 237 -17.38 -6.02 21.27
CA ALA A 237 -16.95 -6.06 19.89
C ALA A 237 -16.43 -7.46 19.51
N LYS A 238 -15.59 -8.09 20.34
CA LYS A 238 -15.09 -9.47 20.15
C LYS A 238 -16.21 -10.52 20.17
N ALA A 239 -17.26 -10.27 20.92
CA ALA A 239 -18.40 -11.19 21.02
C ALA A 239 -19.27 -11.22 19.75
N ASP A 240 -19.22 -10.19 18.88
CA ASP A 240 -19.91 -10.20 17.59
C ASP A 240 -19.05 -10.90 16.52
N THR A 241 -19.31 -12.18 16.31
CA THR A 241 -18.59 -12.99 15.33
C THR A 241 -19.15 -12.88 13.89
N LYS A 242 -20.10 -11.95 13.65
CA LYS A 242 -20.82 -11.85 12.38
C LYS A 242 -20.57 -10.57 11.60
N ARG A 243 -20.13 -9.51 12.27
CA ARG A 243 -19.97 -8.17 11.70
C ARG A 243 -18.68 -7.52 12.19
N PRO A 244 -18.07 -6.63 11.41
CA PRO A 244 -17.05 -5.75 11.93
C PRO A 244 -17.65 -4.82 13.01
N SER A 245 -16.82 -4.35 13.94
CA SER A 245 -17.25 -3.50 15.04
C SER A 245 -16.65 -2.12 14.97
N PHE A 246 -17.46 -1.11 15.30
CA PHE A 246 -17.08 0.29 15.33
C PHE A 246 -17.40 0.87 16.71
N ILE A 247 -16.35 1.21 17.45
CA ILE A 247 -16.43 1.75 18.81
C ILE A 247 -16.24 3.26 18.74
N THR A 248 -17.30 4.03 18.90
CA THR A 248 -17.25 5.47 19.05
C THR A 248 -16.83 5.80 20.47
N VAL A 249 -15.64 6.36 20.63
CA VAL A 249 -15.13 6.78 21.94
C VAL A 249 -15.22 8.30 22.06
N LYS A 250 -16.01 8.80 22.99
CA LYS A 250 -16.08 10.24 23.30
C LYS A 250 -14.85 10.63 24.10
N THR A 251 -13.90 11.25 23.42
CA THR A 251 -12.65 11.72 24.03
C THR A 251 -12.64 13.24 24.13
N GLN A 252 -11.59 13.75 24.72
CA GLN A 252 -11.32 15.17 24.78
C GLN A 252 -9.89 15.43 24.29
N ILE A 253 -9.78 16.12 23.15
CA ILE A 253 -8.48 16.47 22.57
C ILE A 253 -7.63 17.24 23.58
N GLY A 254 -6.33 16.90 23.71
CA GLY A 254 -5.44 17.58 24.65
C GLY A 254 -5.80 17.37 26.11
N PHE A 255 -6.40 16.22 26.46
CA PHE A 255 -6.83 15.88 27.82
C PHE A 255 -5.72 16.10 28.85
N GLY A 256 -6.10 16.65 29.99
CA GLY A 256 -5.19 16.92 31.08
C GLY A 256 -4.50 18.29 31.01
N CYS A 257 -4.52 18.99 29.88
CA CYS A 257 -3.94 20.31 29.72
C CYS A 257 -5.01 21.40 29.93
N PRO A 258 -5.10 22.08 31.11
CA PRO A 258 -6.23 22.93 31.46
C PRO A 258 -6.50 24.07 30.46
N ALA A 259 -5.44 24.64 29.89
CA ALA A 259 -5.56 25.79 28.98
C ALA A 259 -5.96 25.39 27.55
N LYS A 260 -5.64 24.18 27.11
CA LYS A 260 -5.79 23.73 25.70
C LYS A 260 -6.76 22.57 25.51
N GLN A 261 -7.12 21.84 26.54
CA GLN A 261 -8.05 20.73 26.51
C GLN A 261 -9.37 21.12 25.83
N GLY A 262 -9.85 20.30 24.88
CA GLY A 262 -11.07 20.53 24.12
C GLY A 262 -10.99 21.65 23.07
N LYS A 263 -9.80 22.17 22.77
CA LYS A 263 -9.61 23.27 21.81
C LYS A 263 -8.77 22.82 20.61
N ALA A 264 -9.00 23.41 19.44
CA ALA A 264 -8.22 23.18 18.22
C ALA A 264 -6.72 23.51 18.41
N SER A 265 -6.37 24.44 19.31
CA SER A 265 -4.97 24.75 19.63
C SER A 265 -4.19 23.60 20.32
N ALA A 266 -4.86 22.50 20.70
CA ALA A 266 -4.22 21.27 21.14
C ALA A 266 -3.95 20.29 19.98
N HIS A 267 -4.49 20.56 18.79
CA HIS A 267 -4.45 19.57 17.68
C HIS A 267 -3.04 19.37 17.16
N GLY A 268 -2.39 20.38 16.63
CA GLY A 268 -1.19 20.26 15.80
C GLY A 268 -0.01 21.14 16.22
N GLU A 269 -0.02 21.67 17.43
CA GLU A 269 1.04 22.54 17.96
C GLU A 269 1.54 22.05 19.32
N PRO A 270 2.83 22.23 19.63
CA PRO A 270 3.34 22.01 20.99
C PRO A 270 2.52 22.78 22.03
N LEU A 271 2.35 22.17 23.19
CA LEU A 271 1.52 22.80 24.26
C LEU A 271 2.14 24.05 24.83
N GLY A 272 3.46 24.16 24.88
CA GLY A 272 4.24 25.17 25.57
C GLY A 272 4.65 24.73 26.98
N ASP A 273 5.81 25.15 27.44
CA ASP A 273 6.43 24.68 28.68
C ASP A 273 5.52 24.90 29.92
N ASP A 274 4.92 26.08 30.05
CA ASP A 274 4.00 26.38 31.14
C ASP A 274 2.75 25.51 31.14
N ASN A 275 2.22 25.20 29.94
CA ASN A 275 1.06 24.35 29.80
C ASN A 275 1.38 22.87 30.09
N ILE A 276 2.61 22.40 29.77
CA ILE A 276 3.05 21.05 30.15
C ILE A 276 3.20 20.94 31.65
N LYS A 277 3.77 21.95 32.31
CA LYS A 277 3.85 22.00 33.77
C LYS A 277 2.45 21.92 34.37
N ALA A 278 1.53 22.78 33.93
CA ALA A 278 0.14 22.78 34.39
C ALA A 278 -0.57 21.42 34.09
N MET A 279 -0.27 20.79 32.99
CA MET A 279 -0.78 19.44 32.64
C MET A 279 -0.28 18.39 33.62
N LYS A 280 1.04 18.36 33.91
CA LYS A 280 1.63 17.41 34.87
C LYS A 280 1.03 17.59 36.27
N GLU A 281 0.88 18.83 36.73
CA GLU A 281 0.21 19.14 37.99
C GLU A 281 -1.26 18.67 38.02
N ASN A 282 -2.02 18.94 36.96
CA ASN A 282 -3.43 18.55 36.84
C ASN A 282 -3.60 17.00 36.79
N LEU A 283 -2.67 16.29 36.18
CA LEU A 283 -2.64 14.83 36.11
C LEU A 283 -2.12 14.16 37.40
N GLY A 284 -1.65 14.96 38.39
CA GLY A 284 -1.00 14.45 39.59
C GLY A 284 0.33 13.75 39.31
N TRP A 285 1.04 14.15 38.25
CA TRP A 285 2.33 13.55 37.88
C TRP A 285 3.43 13.95 38.86
N PRO A 286 4.25 13.00 39.33
CA PRO A 286 5.12 13.25 40.50
C PRO A 286 6.37 14.08 40.19
N SER A 287 6.63 14.48 38.95
CA SER A 287 7.82 15.23 38.57
C SER A 287 7.53 16.26 37.46
N GLU A 288 8.15 17.41 37.54
CA GLU A 288 8.19 18.39 36.45
C GLU A 288 9.27 18.09 35.42
N GLU A 289 10.24 17.20 35.73
CA GLU A 289 11.35 16.85 34.87
C GLU A 289 10.83 16.26 33.54
N PRO A 290 11.31 16.75 32.38
CA PRO A 290 10.93 16.17 31.09
C PRO A 290 11.35 14.70 30.96
N PHE A 291 10.49 13.89 30.38
CA PHE A 291 10.71 12.43 30.16
C PHE A 291 10.92 11.63 31.44
N PHE A 292 10.59 12.17 32.60
CA PHE A 292 10.56 11.40 33.83
C PHE A 292 9.39 10.41 33.78
N VAL A 293 9.66 9.15 34.07
CA VAL A 293 8.65 8.10 34.31
C VAL A 293 9.06 7.38 35.58
N PRO A 294 8.15 7.20 36.55
CA PRO A 294 8.44 6.44 37.77
C PRO A 294 8.84 5.01 37.47
N GLU A 295 9.77 4.45 38.24
CA GLU A 295 10.24 3.07 38.07
C GLU A 295 9.10 2.06 38.21
N GLU A 296 8.17 2.29 39.13
CA GLU A 296 6.97 1.47 39.34
C GLU A 296 6.08 1.37 38.09
N VAL A 297 6.09 2.39 37.19
CA VAL A 297 5.37 2.34 35.92
C VAL A 297 6.10 1.41 34.94
N TYR A 298 7.43 1.49 34.85
CA TYR A 298 8.21 0.56 34.04
C TYR A 298 8.07 -0.88 34.52
N ASP A 299 8.11 -1.11 35.83
CA ASP A 299 7.90 -2.43 36.44
C ASP A 299 6.51 -2.99 36.09
N HIS A 300 5.48 -2.13 36.13
CA HIS A 300 4.13 -2.53 35.76
C HIS A 300 4.02 -2.94 34.28
N TYR A 301 4.60 -2.15 33.34
CA TYR A 301 4.62 -2.53 31.93
C TYR A 301 5.41 -3.83 31.71
N LYS A 302 6.50 -4.04 32.43
CA LYS A 302 7.28 -5.28 32.38
C LYS A 302 6.45 -6.49 32.85
N GLU A 303 5.70 -6.37 33.94
CA GLU A 303 4.78 -7.42 34.42
C GLU A 303 3.70 -7.72 33.35
N ILE A 304 3.13 -6.70 32.70
CA ILE A 304 2.18 -6.90 31.60
C ILE A 304 2.84 -7.69 30.47
N VAL A 305 4.04 -7.29 30.01
CA VAL A 305 4.76 -7.96 28.91
C VAL A 305 5.11 -9.41 29.26
N GLU A 306 5.51 -9.68 30.51
CA GLU A 306 5.73 -11.06 30.97
C GLU A 306 4.43 -11.89 30.94
N GLY A 307 3.29 -11.26 31.21
CA GLY A 307 1.96 -11.87 31.11
C GLY A 307 1.48 -12.17 29.69
N LEU A 308 2.07 -11.55 28.66
CA LEU A 308 1.73 -11.77 27.24
C LEU A 308 2.40 -13.03 26.67
N GLN A 309 3.60 -13.40 27.13
CA GLN A 309 4.39 -14.51 26.61
C GLN A 309 3.64 -15.86 26.55
N PRO A 310 2.82 -16.26 27.56
CA PRO A 310 2.11 -17.53 27.53
C PRO A 310 1.17 -17.73 26.34
N ALA A 311 0.65 -16.66 25.75
CA ALA A 311 -0.25 -16.74 24.60
C ALA A 311 0.51 -17.23 23.35
N GLU A 312 1.70 -16.72 23.12
CA GLU A 312 2.56 -17.15 22.03
C GLU A 312 3.11 -18.56 22.27
N ASP A 313 3.56 -18.87 23.51
CA ASP A 313 4.03 -20.22 23.85
C ASP A 313 2.96 -21.29 23.61
N ALA A 314 1.70 -20.99 23.96
CA ALA A 314 0.56 -21.86 23.69
C ALA A 314 0.30 -22.02 22.20
N TRP A 315 0.38 -20.93 21.43
CA TRP A 315 0.25 -20.97 19.97
C TRP A 315 1.38 -21.78 19.33
N ASN A 316 2.64 -21.55 19.71
CA ASN A 316 3.79 -22.29 19.21
C ASN A 316 3.65 -23.80 19.45
N LYS A 317 3.21 -24.19 20.64
CA LYS A 317 2.92 -25.59 20.97
C LYS A 317 1.81 -26.16 20.08
N MET A 318 0.69 -25.47 19.99
CA MET A 318 -0.45 -25.88 19.16
C MET A 318 -0.04 -25.97 17.69
N PHE A 319 0.74 -25.02 17.17
CA PHE A 319 1.23 -25.01 15.79
C PHE A 319 2.20 -26.17 15.51
N ALA A 320 3.06 -26.54 16.46
CA ALA A 320 3.92 -27.71 16.32
C ALA A 320 3.10 -29.01 16.21
N GLU A 321 2.10 -29.20 17.09
CA GLU A 321 1.18 -30.35 17.04
C GLU A 321 0.36 -30.38 15.73
N TYR A 322 -0.07 -29.21 15.26
CA TYR A 322 -0.75 -29.06 13.97
C TYR A 322 0.14 -29.51 12.79
N CYS A 323 1.40 -29.06 12.77
CA CYS A 323 2.36 -29.42 11.72
C CYS A 323 2.67 -30.94 11.68
N GLU A 324 2.75 -31.58 12.86
CA GLU A 324 2.92 -33.02 12.95
C GLU A 324 1.70 -33.80 12.43
N LYS A 325 0.50 -33.30 12.74
CA LYS A 325 -0.76 -33.94 12.37
C LYS A 325 -1.14 -33.72 10.90
N TYR A 326 -0.78 -32.57 10.32
CA TYR A 326 -1.12 -32.13 8.96
C TYR A 326 0.14 -31.66 8.21
N PRO A 327 1.07 -32.57 7.85
CA PRO A 327 2.34 -32.21 7.23
C PRO A 327 2.16 -31.49 5.88
N GLU A 328 1.09 -31.80 5.15
CA GLU A 328 0.72 -31.10 3.90
C GLU A 328 0.35 -29.63 4.13
N MET A 329 -0.26 -29.34 5.28
CA MET A 329 -0.60 -27.96 5.63
C MET A 329 0.63 -27.18 6.10
N LYS A 330 1.59 -27.88 6.73
CA LYS A 330 2.89 -27.27 7.04
C LYS A 330 3.64 -26.87 5.77
N GLU A 331 3.70 -27.76 4.78
CA GLU A 331 4.33 -27.47 3.49
C GLU A 331 3.64 -26.28 2.80
N LEU A 332 2.30 -26.24 2.85
CA LEU A 332 1.53 -25.10 2.31
C LEU A 332 1.81 -23.80 3.10
N TRP A 333 1.89 -23.87 4.42
CA TRP A 333 2.25 -22.73 5.26
C TRP A 333 3.63 -22.19 4.92
N ASP A 334 4.63 -23.06 4.84
CA ASP A 334 5.99 -22.68 4.45
C ASP A 334 6.00 -22.03 3.06
N THR A 335 5.20 -22.57 2.11
CA THR A 335 5.02 -21.99 0.76
C THR A 335 4.42 -20.57 0.80
N TYR A 336 3.43 -20.31 1.67
CA TYR A 336 2.83 -18.98 1.80
C TYR A 336 3.82 -17.92 2.32
N TYR A 337 4.73 -18.33 3.19
CA TYR A 337 5.75 -17.44 3.79
C TYR A 337 7.12 -17.50 3.10
N ASP A 338 7.26 -18.27 2.02
CA ASP A 338 8.50 -18.32 1.24
C ASP A 338 8.64 -17.06 0.38
N GLU A 339 9.52 -16.14 0.78
CA GLU A 339 9.78 -14.90 0.05
C GLU A 339 10.41 -15.14 -1.34
N ASP A 340 11.03 -16.30 -1.55
CA ASP A 340 11.68 -16.70 -2.81
C ASP A 340 10.78 -17.58 -3.69
N LEU A 341 9.54 -17.83 -3.30
CA LEU A 341 8.62 -18.73 -4.01
C LEU A 341 8.53 -18.41 -5.51
N ALA A 342 8.32 -17.14 -5.84
CA ALA A 342 8.15 -16.73 -7.25
C ALA A 342 9.40 -17.02 -8.09
N GLU A 343 10.61 -16.80 -7.54
CA GLU A 343 11.87 -17.10 -8.23
C GLU A 343 12.02 -18.60 -8.49
N LYS A 344 11.54 -19.46 -7.55
CA LYS A 344 11.61 -20.92 -7.65
C LYS A 344 10.63 -21.50 -8.66
N VAL A 345 9.44 -20.90 -8.82
CA VAL A 345 8.34 -21.50 -9.55
C VAL A 345 7.94 -20.79 -10.85
N CYS A 346 8.43 -19.57 -11.09
CA CYS A 346 8.04 -18.74 -12.23
C CYS A 346 9.15 -18.56 -13.30
N ASP A 347 10.26 -19.30 -13.24
CA ASP A 347 11.37 -19.16 -14.23
C ASP A 347 11.53 -20.38 -15.15
N ASP A 348 10.50 -21.16 -15.38
CA ASP A 348 10.51 -22.27 -16.31
C ASP A 348 10.10 -21.86 -17.75
N SER A 349 10.32 -22.77 -18.72
CA SER A 349 9.98 -22.52 -20.12
C SER A 349 8.48 -22.34 -20.36
N GLU A 350 7.62 -22.92 -19.54
CA GLU A 350 6.17 -22.79 -19.64
C GLU A 350 5.70 -21.42 -19.19
N PHE A 351 6.31 -20.85 -18.15
CA PHE A 351 6.02 -19.48 -17.71
C PHE A 351 6.24 -18.47 -18.84
N TRP A 352 7.30 -18.65 -19.63
CA TRP A 352 7.69 -17.76 -20.74
C TRP A 352 7.08 -18.13 -22.10
N ALA A 353 6.31 -19.24 -22.18
CA ALA A 353 5.73 -19.69 -23.44
C ALA A 353 4.57 -18.76 -23.88
N TYR A 354 4.48 -18.51 -25.17
CA TYR A 354 3.39 -17.79 -25.82
C TYR A 354 3.09 -18.32 -27.21
N ASP A 355 1.87 -18.02 -27.69
CA ASP A 355 1.49 -18.26 -29.08
C ASP A 355 1.98 -17.10 -29.94
N ASP A 356 2.53 -17.38 -31.12
CA ASP A 356 2.94 -16.36 -32.08
C ASP A 356 1.72 -15.79 -32.85
N LYS A 357 0.79 -15.21 -32.07
CA LYS A 357 -0.42 -14.58 -32.57
C LYS A 357 -0.57 -13.19 -31.98
N ALA A 358 -1.08 -12.27 -32.80
CA ALA A 358 -1.44 -10.95 -32.30
C ALA A 358 -2.51 -11.05 -31.20
N ASP A 359 -2.23 -10.46 -30.05
CA ASP A 359 -3.15 -10.40 -28.91
C ASP A 359 -2.96 -9.09 -28.12
N ALA A 360 -3.99 -8.66 -27.41
CA ALA A 360 -3.88 -7.49 -26.53
C ALA A 360 -3.05 -7.84 -25.29
N THR A 361 -2.17 -6.92 -24.87
CA THR A 361 -1.32 -7.20 -23.68
C THR A 361 -2.14 -7.41 -22.41
N ARG A 362 -3.36 -6.85 -22.30
CA ARG A 362 -4.30 -7.20 -21.22
C ARG A 362 -4.74 -8.68 -21.25
N ASN A 363 -4.95 -9.27 -22.42
CA ASN A 363 -5.31 -10.69 -22.57
C ASN A 363 -4.10 -11.57 -22.23
N LEU A 364 -2.91 -11.18 -22.68
CA LEU A 364 -1.65 -11.83 -22.35
C LEU A 364 -1.39 -11.80 -20.84
N SER A 365 -1.63 -10.66 -20.20
CA SER A 365 -1.58 -10.52 -18.73
C SER A 365 -2.57 -11.45 -18.03
N GLY A 366 -3.80 -11.61 -18.55
CA GLY A 366 -4.77 -12.56 -18.02
C GLY A 366 -4.31 -14.01 -18.11
N LYS A 367 -3.58 -14.38 -19.17
CA LYS A 367 -2.93 -15.70 -19.28
C LYS A 367 -1.83 -15.84 -18.22
N MET A 368 -1.03 -14.79 -17.99
CA MET A 368 0.04 -14.79 -16.98
C MET A 368 -0.51 -14.91 -15.56
N ILE A 369 -1.56 -14.17 -15.20
CA ILE A 369 -2.23 -14.29 -13.90
C ILE A 369 -2.66 -15.75 -13.64
N ASN A 370 -3.23 -16.41 -14.66
CA ASN A 370 -3.67 -17.79 -14.52
C ASN A 370 -2.50 -18.78 -14.44
N ARG A 371 -1.35 -18.51 -15.06
CA ARG A 371 -0.12 -19.31 -14.85
C ARG A 371 0.46 -19.11 -13.44
N ILE A 372 0.45 -17.87 -12.96
CA ILE A 372 0.94 -17.51 -11.62
C ILE A 372 0.09 -18.17 -10.54
N LYS A 373 -1.24 -18.12 -10.65
CA LYS A 373 -2.16 -18.68 -9.66
C LYS A 373 -1.98 -20.20 -9.48
N ASP A 374 -1.61 -20.92 -10.57
CA ASP A 374 -1.37 -22.37 -10.55
C ASP A 374 -0.05 -22.73 -9.86
N ARG A 375 0.89 -21.78 -9.77
CA ARG A 375 2.23 -21.95 -9.18
C ARG A 375 2.34 -21.35 -7.77
N MET A 376 1.58 -20.30 -7.51
CA MET A 376 1.63 -19.53 -6.27
C MET A 376 0.25 -19.53 -5.61
N PRO A 377 -0.01 -20.47 -4.68
CA PRO A 377 -1.31 -20.60 -4.03
C PRO A 377 -1.67 -19.40 -3.14
N ASN A 378 -0.69 -18.57 -2.78
CA ASN A 378 -0.83 -17.39 -1.94
C ASN A 378 -1.14 -16.09 -2.72
N VAL A 379 -1.41 -16.17 -4.02
CA VAL A 379 -1.81 -14.99 -4.82
C VAL A 379 -3.31 -14.75 -4.68
N ILE A 380 -3.68 -13.52 -4.33
CA ILE A 380 -5.05 -13.03 -4.22
C ILE A 380 -5.18 -11.67 -4.92
N GLY A 381 -6.29 -11.36 -5.53
CA GLY A 381 -6.46 -10.04 -6.13
C GLY A 381 -7.71 -9.89 -6.97
N GLY A 382 -7.86 -8.73 -7.58
CA GLY A 382 -9.05 -8.44 -8.38
C GLY A 382 -9.08 -6.99 -8.87
N ALA A 383 -10.26 -6.52 -9.24
CA ALA A 383 -10.43 -5.22 -9.87
C ALA A 383 -11.52 -4.37 -9.19
N ALA A 384 -11.46 -3.07 -9.44
CA ALA A 384 -12.52 -2.12 -9.11
C ALA A 384 -13.66 -2.23 -10.14
N ASP A 385 -14.45 -3.30 -10.03
CA ASP A 385 -15.62 -3.61 -10.89
C ASP A 385 -15.29 -3.81 -12.39
N LEU A 386 -14.04 -4.10 -12.74
CA LEU A 386 -13.57 -4.15 -14.13
C LEU A 386 -12.93 -5.48 -14.55
N SER A 387 -12.98 -6.54 -13.73
CA SER A 387 -12.30 -7.82 -14.01
C SER A 387 -12.57 -8.39 -15.40
N PRO A 388 -13.80 -8.36 -15.97
CA PRO A 388 -14.05 -8.84 -17.33
C PRO A 388 -13.29 -8.07 -18.41
N SER A 389 -13.10 -6.76 -18.20
CA SER A 389 -12.38 -5.88 -19.14
C SER A 389 -10.87 -5.90 -18.92
N THR A 390 -10.42 -5.92 -17.68
CA THR A 390 -9.00 -5.95 -17.32
C THR A 390 -8.37 -7.35 -17.41
N LYS A 391 -9.20 -8.40 -17.57
CA LYS A 391 -8.78 -9.81 -17.68
C LYS A 391 -8.07 -10.32 -16.41
N THR A 392 -8.51 -9.87 -15.25
CA THR A 392 -7.84 -10.15 -13.96
C THR A 392 -8.54 -11.21 -13.11
N TYR A 393 -9.38 -12.04 -13.71
CA TYR A 393 -10.05 -13.13 -13.02
C TYR A 393 -9.19 -14.42 -13.04
N MET A 394 -8.93 -14.98 -11.87
CA MET A 394 -8.28 -16.27 -11.68
C MET A 394 -9.32 -17.39 -11.79
N LYS A 395 -9.24 -18.16 -12.86
CA LYS A 395 -10.20 -19.24 -13.13
C LYS A 395 -10.11 -20.33 -12.06
N ASP A 396 -11.28 -20.84 -11.66
CA ASP A 396 -11.44 -21.95 -10.72
C ASP A 396 -11.00 -21.65 -9.26
N GLU A 397 -10.65 -20.38 -8.94
CA GLU A 397 -10.19 -19.99 -7.60
C GLU A 397 -11.31 -19.41 -6.71
N GLY A 398 -12.52 -19.34 -7.22
CA GLY A 398 -13.69 -18.81 -6.49
C GLY A 398 -13.59 -17.32 -6.16
N ASP A 399 -14.74 -16.77 -5.78
CA ASP A 399 -14.86 -15.38 -5.37
C ASP A 399 -14.72 -15.27 -3.85
N PHE A 400 -13.90 -14.32 -3.39
CA PHE A 400 -13.81 -13.99 -1.97
C PHE A 400 -15.09 -13.27 -1.53
N SER A 401 -15.81 -13.84 -0.58
CA SER A 401 -17.08 -13.31 -0.08
C SER A 401 -17.34 -13.73 1.37
N ALA A 402 -18.39 -13.18 1.97
CA ALA A 402 -18.83 -13.58 3.32
C ALA A 402 -19.24 -15.06 3.42
N GLU A 403 -19.55 -15.70 2.30
CA GLU A 403 -19.90 -17.12 2.18
C GLU A 403 -18.70 -18.00 1.78
N ASN A 404 -17.61 -17.39 1.28
CA ASN A 404 -16.43 -18.10 0.80
C ASN A 404 -15.14 -17.29 0.99
N TYR A 405 -14.56 -17.32 2.17
CA TYR A 405 -13.30 -16.65 2.45
C TYR A 405 -12.07 -17.35 1.84
N ALA A 406 -12.22 -18.60 1.34
CA ALA A 406 -11.15 -19.30 0.63
C ALA A 406 -10.99 -18.82 -0.81
N GLY A 407 -11.97 -18.10 -1.38
CA GLY A 407 -11.88 -17.53 -2.71
C GLY A 407 -10.70 -16.57 -2.85
N ARG A 408 -10.07 -16.55 -4.04
CA ARG A 408 -8.90 -15.70 -4.32
C ARG A 408 -9.22 -14.51 -5.23
N ASN A 409 -10.42 -14.47 -5.85
CA ASN A 409 -10.87 -13.35 -6.66
C ASN A 409 -11.56 -12.30 -5.80
N MET A 410 -10.95 -11.12 -5.69
CA MET A 410 -11.47 -9.98 -4.95
C MET A 410 -12.37 -9.10 -5.82
N HIS A 411 -13.52 -8.72 -5.28
CA HIS A 411 -14.44 -7.77 -5.91
C HIS A 411 -14.48 -6.48 -5.10
N PHE A 412 -13.65 -5.51 -5.48
CA PHE A 412 -13.54 -4.25 -4.73
C PHE A 412 -14.72 -3.29 -4.98
N GLY A 413 -15.47 -3.50 -6.09
CA GLY A 413 -16.42 -2.52 -6.58
C GLY A 413 -15.73 -1.25 -7.08
N VAL A 414 -16.46 -0.21 -7.42
CA VAL A 414 -15.89 1.08 -7.90
C VAL A 414 -15.30 1.85 -6.71
N ARG A 415 -14.10 1.43 -6.26
CA ARG A 415 -13.41 1.91 -5.05
C ARG A 415 -11.89 1.84 -5.23
N GLU A 416 -11.33 2.50 -6.22
CA GLU A 416 -9.91 2.39 -6.58
C GLU A 416 -8.97 2.80 -5.46
N LEU A 417 -9.34 3.83 -4.69
CA LEU A 417 -8.54 4.34 -3.59
C LEU A 417 -8.47 3.33 -2.44
N ALA A 418 -9.63 2.85 -1.98
CA ALA A 418 -9.68 1.81 -0.94
C ALA A 418 -9.10 0.48 -1.42
N MET A 419 -9.36 0.08 -2.66
CA MET A 419 -8.76 -1.12 -3.28
C MET A 419 -7.25 -1.15 -3.10
N THR A 420 -6.58 -0.03 -3.36
CA THR A 420 -5.13 0.06 -3.24
C THR A 420 -4.67 0.01 -1.78
N ALA A 421 -5.36 0.68 -0.87
CA ALA A 421 -5.06 0.60 0.57
C ALA A 421 -5.31 -0.81 1.12
N ILE A 422 -6.39 -1.47 0.70
CA ILE A 422 -6.72 -2.85 1.05
C ILE A 422 -5.63 -3.80 0.53
N GLY A 423 -5.19 -3.62 -0.73
CA GLY A 423 -4.07 -4.38 -1.29
C GLY A 423 -2.79 -4.23 -0.48
N ASN A 424 -2.46 -3.00 -0.04
CA ASN A 424 -1.35 -2.77 0.88
C ASN A 424 -1.55 -3.53 2.20
N GLY A 425 -2.73 -3.48 2.79
CA GLY A 425 -3.05 -4.17 4.04
C GLY A 425 -2.91 -5.68 3.94
N ILE A 426 -3.39 -6.28 2.83
CA ILE A 426 -3.21 -7.72 2.55
C ILE A 426 -1.72 -8.08 2.51
N MET A 427 -0.91 -7.29 1.82
CA MET A 427 0.53 -7.52 1.72
C MET A 427 1.25 -7.32 3.06
N LEU A 428 0.86 -6.31 3.85
CA LEU A 428 1.43 -6.02 5.17
C LEU A 428 1.13 -7.11 6.21
N HIS A 429 0.00 -7.80 6.08
CA HIS A 429 -0.35 -8.93 6.92
C HIS A 429 0.71 -10.04 6.83
N GLY A 430 1.27 -10.25 5.64
CA GLY A 430 2.21 -11.33 5.33
C GLY A 430 1.53 -12.62 4.88
N GLY A 431 2.31 -13.50 4.25
CA GLY A 431 1.83 -14.78 3.71
C GLY A 431 1.13 -14.70 2.35
N LEU A 432 0.61 -13.54 1.96
CA LEU A 432 -0.12 -13.34 0.72
C LEU A 432 0.61 -12.42 -0.26
N ARG A 433 0.38 -12.63 -1.55
CA ARG A 433 0.76 -11.74 -2.65
C ARG A 433 -0.49 -11.18 -3.29
N ALA A 434 -0.59 -9.86 -3.35
CA ALA A 434 -1.78 -9.20 -3.87
C ALA A 434 -1.54 -8.49 -5.20
N PHE A 435 -2.57 -8.47 -6.05
CA PHE A 435 -2.66 -7.57 -7.19
C PHE A 435 -3.99 -6.81 -7.17
N VAL A 436 -3.97 -5.59 -7.72
CA VAL A 436 -5.15 -4.71 -7.86
C VAL A 436 -5.25 -4.19 -9.27
N SER A 437 -6.45 -3.96 -9.77
CA SER A 437 -6.66 -3.60 -11.17
C SER A 437 -7.76 -2.59 -11.40
N THR A 438 -7.51 -1.71 -12.37
CA THR A 438 -8.49 -0.78 -12.95
C THR A 438 -8.04 -0.36 -14.34
N PHE A 439 -8.79 0.54 -15.03
CA PHE A 439 -8.30 1.18 -16.25
C PHE A 439 -7.18 2.17 -15.92
N PHE A 440 -6.26 2.35 -16.85
CA PHE A 440 -5.06 3.14 -16.59
C PHE A 440 -5.36 4.61 -16.28
N VAL A 441 -6.36 5.21 -16.92
CA VAL A 441 -6.79 6.58 -16.59
C VAL A 441 -7.27 6.68 -15.13
N PHE A 442 -7.92 5.64 -14.58
CA PHE A 442 -8.39 5.61 -13.20
C PHE A 442 -7.28 5.28 -12.19
N SER A 443 -6.06 5.06 -12.66
CA SER A 443 -4.88 4.99 -11.79
C SER A 443 -4.66 6.29 -11.00
N ASP A 444 -5.22 7.40 -11.46
CA ASP A 444 -5.24 8.67 -10.74
C ASP A 444 -5.88 8.54 -9.34
N TYR A 445 -6.95 7.72 -9.22
CA TYR A 445 -7.57 7.43 -7.93
C TYR A 445 -6.72 6.50 -7.04
N THR A 446 -5.88 5.64 -7.61
CA THR A 446 -5.03 4.70 -6.84
C THR A 446 -3.76 5.35 -6.31
N LYS A 447 -3.30 6.43 -6.92
CA LYS A 447 -1.97 7.01 -6.74
C LYS A 447 -1.59 7.34 -5.30
N PRO A 448 -2.44 7.96 -4.46
CA PRO A 448 -2.07 8.28 -3.07
C PRO A 448 -1.67 7.04 -2.27
N MET A 449 -2.39 5.93 -2.46
CA MET A 449 -2.13 4.67 -1.73
C MET A 449 -0.98 3.88 -2.35
N ALA A 450 -0.78 3.95 -3.66
CA ALA A 450 0.39 3.38 -4.34
C ALA A 450 1.69 4.09 -3.92
N ARG A 451 1.62 5.40 -3.64
CA ARG A 451 2.75 6.13 -3.05
C ARG A 451 3.12 5.58 -1.68
N LEU A 452 2.14 5.17 -0.87
CA LEU A 452 2.39 4.49 0.40
C LEU A 452 3.00 3.10 0.18
N SER A 453 2.56 2.35 -0.84
CA SER A 453 3.22 1.08 -1.21
C SER A 453 4.72 1.29 -1.45
N SER A 454 5.09 2.33 -2.20
CA SER A 454 6.49 2.68 -2.49
C SER A 454 7.28 3.08 -1.24
N ILE A 455 6.70 3.91 -0.36
CA ILE A 455 7.33 4.35 0.89
C ILE A 455 7.56 3.16 1.83
N MET A 456 6.58 2.28 1.97
CA MET A 456 6.66 1.10 2.84
C MET A 456 7.53 -0.03 2.25
N GLY A 457 7.86 0.04 0.97
CA GLY A 457 8.50 -1.06 0.28
C GLY A 457 7.59 -2.31 0.24
N VAL A 458 6.32 -2.13 -0.08
CA VAL A 458 5.33 -3.19 -0.23
C VAL A 458 5.18 -3.51 -1.72
N PRO A 459 5.55 -4.71 -2.17
CA PRO A 459 5.56 -5.09 -3.59
C PRO A 459 4.17 -5.46 -4.11
N LEU A 460 3.20 -4.53 -3.97
CA LEU A 460 1.86 -4.66 -4.54
C LEU A 460 1.93 -4.57 -6.07
N THR A 461 1.22 -5.45 -6.77
CA THR A 461 1.15 -5.45 -8.23
C THR A 461 -0.08 -4.68 -8.70
N PHE A 462 0.11 -3.75 -9.63
CA PHE A 462 -0.95 -2.95 -10.24
C PHE A 462 -1.14 -3.36 -11.70
N VAL A 463 -2.34 -3.80 -12.04
CA VAL A 463 -2.70 -4.18 -13.41
C VAL A 463 -3.60 -3.10 -14.00
N PHE A 464 -3.00 -2.18 -14.73
CA PHE A 464 -3.69 -1.10 -15.41
C PHE A 464 -3.89 -1.43 -16.88
N THR A 465 -5.12 -1.42 -17.36
CA THR A 465 -5.42 -1.69 -18.76
C THR A 465 -5.96 -0.45 -19.47
N HIS A 466 -6.09 -0.51 -20.82
CA HIS A 466 -6.52 0.64 -21.61
C HIS A 466 -5.48 1.77 -21.54
N ASP A 467 -4.26 1.46 -21.99
CA ASP A 467 -3.02 2.17 -21.71
C ASP A 467 -2.81 3.50 -22.46
N SER A 468 -3.61 3.78 -23.52
CA SER A 468 -3.36 4.90 -24.41
C SER A 468 -4.63 5.32 -25.20
N ILE A 469 -4.50 6.17 -26.20
CA ILE A 469 -5.56 6.46 -27.19
C ILE A 469 -6.09 5.21 -27.92
N GLY A 470 -5.42 4.05 -27.73
CA GLY A 470 -5.90 2.73 -28.14
C GLY A 470 -7.19 2.28 -27.45
N VAL A 471 -7.65 2.99 -26.43
CA VAL A 471 -8.99 2.87 -25.84
C VAL A 471 -10.07 3.08 -26.90
N GLY A 472 -9.93 4.12 -27.71
CA GLY A 472 -10.77 4.34 -28.88
C GLY A 472 -12.05 5.12 -28.58
N GLU A 473 -13.19 4.47 -28.79
CA GLU A 473 -14.51 5.11 -28.84
C GLU A 473 -14.94 5.77 -27.52
N ASP A 474 -14.44 5.31 -26.36
CA ASP A 474 -14.74 5.90 -25.05
C ASP A 474 -14.18 7.32 -24.89
N GLY A 475 -13.12 7.65 -25.65
CA GLY A 475 -12.62 9.01 -25.82
C GLY A 475 -11.84 9.57 -24.63
N PRO A 476 -11.67 10.90 -24.57
CA PRO A 476 -10.70 11.59 -23.71
C PRO A 476 -10.82 11.31 -22.22
N THR A 477 -12.02 11.00 -21.71
CA THR A 477 -12.23 10.69 -20.28
C THR A 477 -11.67 9.33 -19.88
N HIS A 478 -11.36 8.47 -20.86
CA HIS A 478 -10.85 7.11 -20.65
C HIS A 478 -9.47 6.88 -21.29
N GLU A 479 -8.99 7.82 -22.07
CA GLU A 479 -7.69 7.78 -22.77
C GLU A 479 -6.62 8.44 -21.91
N PRO A 480 -5.69 7.67 -21.28
CA PRO A 480 -4.61 8.24 -20.50
C PRO A 480 -3.61 9.00 -21.40
N ILE A 481 -3.08 10.08 -20.90
CA ILE A 481 -2.03 10.89 -21.54
C ILE A 481 -0.86 11.10 -20.61
N GLU A 482 -1.09 11.76 -19.46
CA GLU A 482 -0.06 12.13 -18.48
C GLU A 482 0.25 11.03 -17.46
N GLN A 483 -0.62 10.05 -17.31
CA GLN A 483 -0.52 9.04 -16.25
C GLN A 483 0.83 8.30 -16.27
N LEU A 484 1.31 7.90 -17.44
CA LEU A 484 2.55 7.14 -17.53
C LEU A 484 3.78 7.95 -17.04
N ALA A 485 3.86 9.23 -17.42
CA ALA A 485 4.91 10.12 -16.95
C ALA A 485 4.84 10.32 -15.42
N MET A 486 3.64 10.49 -14.90
CA MET A 486 3.39 10.62 -13.46
C MET A 486 3.84 9.38 -12.67
N TRP A 487 3.57 8.18 -13.17
CA TRP A 487 3.98 6.92 -12.53
C TRP A 487 5.49 6.70 -12.61
N ARG A 488 6.12 7.01 -13.74
CA ARG A 488 7.58 6.95 -13.92
C ARG A 488 8.36 7.89 -12.99
N ALA A 489 7.72 8.98 -12.55
CA ALA A 489 8.32 9.93 -11.62
C ALA A 489 8.29 9.47 -10.15
N MET A 490 7.58 8.37 -9.82
CA MET A 490 7.46 7.88 -8.45
C MET A 490 8.73 7.12 -8.03
N PRO A 491 9.39 7.50 -6.93
CA PRO A 491 10.53 6.75 -6.39
C PRO A 491 10.14 5.34 -5.93
N ASN A 492 11.06 4.38 -6.01
CA ASN A 492 10.85 2.99 -5.62
C ASN A 492 9.56 2.40 -6.22
N PHE A 493 9.41 2.53 -7.54
CA PHE A 493 8.24 2.05 -8.27
C PHE A 493 8.65 1.60 -9.68
N HIS A 494 8.25 0.41 -10.11
CA HIS A 494 8.50 -0.08 -11.46
C HIS A 494 7.24 0.06 -12.32
N MET A 495 7.32 0.88 -13.37
CA MET A 495 6.21 1.12 -14.29
C MET A 495 6.50 0.51 -15.66
N PHE A 496 5.89 -0.65 -15.94
CA PHE A 496 6.01 -1.35 -17.22
C PHE A 496 4.93 -0.93 -18.22
N ARG A 497 5.31 -0.80 -19.48
CA ARG A 497 4.42 -0.72 -20.64
C ARG A 497 4.89 -1.70 -21.71
N PRO A 498 4.47 -2.99 -21.61
CA PRO A 498 4.97 -4.06 -22.49
C PRO A 498 4.39 -3.96 -23.91
N ALA A 499 5.20 -4.37 -24.89
CA ALA A 499 4.87 -4.32 -26.32
C ALA A 499 4.26 -5.63 -26.85
N ASP A 500 4.49 -6.76 -26.19
CA ASP A 500 4.06 -8.08 -26.64
C ASP A 500 4.00 -9.11 -25.50
N ALA A 501 3.90 -10.41 -25.85
CA ALA A 501 3.82 -11.50 -24.87
C ALA A 501 5.11 -11.64 -24.05
N THR A 502 6.27 -11.53 -24.68
CA THR A 502 7.56 -11.67 -24.01
C THR A 502 7.77 -10.58 -22.96
N GLU A 503 7.49 -9.33 -23.33
CA GLU A 503 7.60 -8.20 -22.39
C GLU A 503 6.51 -8.23 -21.31
N THR A 504 5.30 -8.73 -21.63
CA THR A 504 4.24 -8.94 -20.64
C THR A 504 4.65 -10.00 -19.60
N ALA A 505 5.28 -11.08 -20.04
CA ALA A 505 5.81 -12.10 -19.13
C ALA A 505 6.95 -11.53 -18.26
N ALA A 506 7.85 -10.72 -18.84
CA ALA A 506 8.92 -10.06 -18.10
C ALA A 506 8.39 -9.09 -17.04
N ALA A 507 7.34 -8.31 -17.35
CA ALA A 507 6.68 -7.42 -16.41
C ALA A 507 6.06 -8.19 -15.22
N TRP A 508 5.38 -9.29 -15.49
CA TRP A 508 4.81 -10.15 -14.44
C TRP A 508 5.90 -10.85 -13.61
N TYR A 509 6.96 -11.35 -14.26
CA TYR A 509 8.10 -11.94 -13.54
C TYR A 509 8.71 -10.92 -12.58
N SER A 510 8.99 -9.70 -13.06
CA SER A 510 9.48 -8.62 -12.22
C SER A 510 8.53 -8.29 -11.06
N ALA A 511 7.21 -8.30 -11.30
CA ALA A 511 6.22 -8.00 -10.28
C ALA A 511 6.17 -9.06 -9.18
N VAL A 512 6.13 -10.36 -9.54
CA VAL A 512 5.97 -11.43 -8.54
C VAL A 512 7.25 -11.75 -7.80
N THR A 513 8.43 -11.51 -8.40
CA THR A 513 9.74 -11.69 -7.74
C THR A 513 10.19 -10.48 -6.93
N SER A 514 9.53 -9.34 -7.09
CA SER A 514 9.86 -8.15 -6.30
C SER A 514 9.59 -8.38 -4.81
N LYS A 515 10.55 -8.00 -3.97
CA LYS A 515 10.47 -8.11 -2.50
C LYS A 515 10.09 -6.79 -1.83
N ARG A 516 10.37 -5.65 -2.49
CA ARG A 516 10.21 -4.33 -1.87
C ARG A 516 9.70 -3.23 -2.80
N THR A 517 9.65 -3.48 -4.10
CA THR A 517 9.24 -2.45 -5.07
C THR A 517 7.89 -2.80 -5.67
N PRO A 518 6.85 -1.97 -5.51
CA PRO A 518 5.60 -2.15 -6.21
C PRO A 518 5.81 -2.03 -7.72
N THR A 519 5.07 -2.83 -8.48
CA THR A 519 5.19 -2.89 -9.94
C THR A 519 3.82 -2.69 -10.58
N ALA A 520 3.75 -1.80 -11.58
CA ALA A 520 2.56 -1.57 -12.39
C ALA A 520 2.79 -1.97 -13.85
N LEU A 521 1.75 -2.48 -14.46
CA LEU A 521 1.69 -2.85 -15.87
C LEU A 521 0.62 -1.99 -16.57
N ALA A 522 1.02 -1.17 -17.56
CA ALA A 522 0.10 -0.47 -18.47
C ALA A 522 -0.11 -1.31 -19.73
N LEU A 523 -1.32 -1.81 -19.90
CA LEU A 523 -1.67 -2.87 -20.86
C LEU A 523 -2.68 -2.39 -21.89
N THR A 524 -2.49 -2.80 -23.15
CA THR A 524 -3.33 -2.38 -24.26
C THR A 524 -4.72 -3.03 -24.24
N ARG A 525 -5.72 -2.31 -24.79
CA ARG A 525 -7.02 -2.85 -25.17
C ARG A 525 -6.97 -3.51 -26.54
N GLN A 526 -6.26 -2.90 -27.50
CA GLN A 526 -6.09 -3.37 -28.86
C GLN A 526 -5.05 -4.51 -28.95
N ASN A 527 -5.20 -5.36 -29.96
CA ASN A 527 -4.23 -6.43 -30.24
C ASN A 527 -2.93 -5.86 -30.80
N LEU A 528 -1.82 -6.42 -30.36
CA LEU A 528 -0.48 -6.13 -30.83
C LEU A 528 0.16 -7.39 -31.45
N PRO A 529 1.01 -7.25 -32.48
CA PRO A 529 1.78 -8.36 -33.01
C PRO A 529 2.84 -8.81 -32.01
N GLN A 530 3.27 -10.05 -32.10
CA GLN A 530 4.53 -10.47 -31.49
C GLN A 530 5.69 -9.85 -32.27
N ILE A 531 6.67 -9.32 -31.57
CA ILE A 531 7.78 -8.56 -32.16
C ILE A 531 9.06 -9.42 -32.17
N ASP A 532 9.65 -9.58 -33.35
CA ASP A 532 10.92 -10.28 -33.49
C ASP A 532 12.05 -9.49 -32.81
N GLY A 533 12.77 -10.15 -31.91
CA GLY A 533 13.87 -9.58 -31.12
C GLY A 533 13.50 -9.19 -29.68
N THR A 534 12.22 -9.22 -29.30
CA THR A 534 11.88 -9.10 -27.87
C THR A 534 12.39 -10.30 -27.08
N SER A 535 12.85 -10.05 -25.86
CA SER A 535 13.52 -11.08 -25.06
C SER A 535 13.41 -10.78 -23.55
N ARG A 536 13.94 -11.71 -22.75
CA ARG A 536 14.07 -11.52 -21.29
C ARG A 536 14.95 -10.33 -20.90
N GLU A 537 15.69 -9.71 -21.82
CA GLU A 537 16.39 -8.45 -21.58
C GLU A 537 15.45 -7.30 -21.17
N ALA A 538 14.13 -7.45 -21.42
CA ALA A 538 13.09 -6.56 -20.90
C ALA A 538 13.13 -6.42 -19.36
N LEU A 539 13.65 -7.40 -18.64
CA LEU A 539 13.90 -7.34 -17.19
C LEU A 539 14.93 -6.28 -16.79
N LYS A 540 15.69 -5.75 -17.74
CA LYS A 540 16.62 -4.62 -17.54
C LYS A 540 15.96 -3.25 -17.78
N GLY A 541 14.67 -3.25 -18.14
CA GLY A 541 13.86 -2.02 -18.30
C GLY A 541 14.03 -1.30 -19.62
N GLY A 542 15.17 -1.45 -20.29
CA GLY A 542 15.45 -0.92 -21.62
C GLY A 542 16.53 -1.76 -22.32
N TYR A 543 16.32 -2.14 -23.56
CA TYR A 543 17.22 -3.06 -24.27
C TYR A 543 17.14 -2.91 -25.80
N ILE A 544 18.14 -3.44 -26.49
CA ILE A 544 18.19 -3.44 -27.96
C ILE A 544 17.33 -4.58 -28.49
N VAL A 545 16.26 -4.25 -29.20
CA VAL A 545 15.39 -5.24 -29.87
C VAL A 545 15.99 -5.62 -31.23
N GLN A 546 16.39 -4.63 -32.01
CA GLN A 546 17.04 -4.85 -33.29
C GLN A 546 18.20 -3.89 -33.47
N ASP A 547 19.42 -4.44 -33.53
CA ASP A 547 20.62 -3.62 -33.68
C ASP A 547 20.88 -3.17 -35.13
N SER A 548 21.74 -2.18 -35.30
CA SER A 548 22.28 -1.74 -36.57
C SER A 548 23.29 -2.77 -37.12
N LYS A 549 23.45 -2.81 -38.45
CA LYS A 549 24.52 -3.56 -39.10
C LYS A 549 25.87 -2.86 -38.92
N LYS A 550 25.86 -1.52 -38.84
CA LYS A 550 27.04 -0.69 -38.57
C LYS A 550 27.38 -0.77 -37.08
N ALA A 551 28.65 -0.69 -36.75
CA ALA A 551 29.15 -0.60 -35.37
C ALA A 551 28.59 0.64 -34.63
N VAL A 552 28.34 1.71 -35.35
CA VAL A 552 27.66 2.93 -34.87
C VAL A 552 26.43 3.15 -35.73
N PRO A 553 25.23 3.07 -35.19
CA PRO A 553 24.01 3.33 -35.94
C PRO A 553 23.91 4.77 -36.41
N ASP A 554 23.27 5.00 -37.54
CA ASP A 554 23.01 6.35 -38.06
C ASP A 554 22.03 7.13 -37.15
N ALA A 555 21.05 6.40 -36.55
CA ALA A 555 20.13 6.92 -35.53
C ALA A 555 19.62 5.81 -34.61
N ILE A 556 18.95 6.19 -33.52
CA ILE A 556 18.27 5.26 -32.60
C ILE A 556 16.79 5.62 -32.55
N ILE A 557 15.91 4.62 -32.69
CA ILE A 557 14.49 4.75 -32.42
C ILE A 557 14.19 4.06 -31.08
N ILE A 558 13.56 4.77 -30.15
CA ILE A 558 13.24 4.25 -28.82
C ILE A 558 11.71 4.23 -28.70
N ALA A 559 11.13 3.11 -28.27
CA ALA A 559 9.69 3.01 -28.11
C ALA A 559 9.33 2.16 -26.89
N SER A 560 8.07 2.27 -26.43
CA SER A 560 7.47 1.37 -25.43
C SER A 560 6.09 0.92 -25.91
N GLY A 561 5.62 -0.20 -25.40
CA GLY A 561 4.26 -0.66 -25.65
C GLY A 561 3.94 -0.80 -27.13
N SER A 562 2.73 -0.40 -27.53
CA SER A 562 2.22 -0.57 -28.90
C SER A 562 3.06 0.11 -29.97
N GLU A 563 3.82 1.14 -29.66
CA GLU A 563 4.61 1.91 -30.64
C GLU A 563 5.94 1.22 -31.01
N LEU A 564 6.32 0.16 -30.28
CA LEU A 564 7.53 -0.62 -30.65
C LEU A 564 7.38 -1.25 -32.04
N SER A 565 6.17 -1.67 -32.42
CA SER A 565 5.90 -2.20 -33.76
C SER A 565 6.15 -1.14 -34.85
N LEU A 566 5.78 0.13 -34.60
CA LEU A 566 6.05 1.23 -35.54
C LEU A 566 7.56 1.48 -35.69
N ALA A 567 8.32 1.39 -34.60
CA ALA A 567 9.76 1.55 -34.62
C ALA A 567 10.46 0.45 -35.45
N VAL A 568 10.02 -0.80 -35.32
CA VAL A 568 10.54 -1.94 -36.05
C VAL A 568 10.21 -1.82 -37.55
N GLU A 569 9.00 -1.45 -37.91
CA GLU A 569 8.61 -1.24 -39.32
C GLU A 569 9.34 -0.03 -39.93
N ALA A 570 9.48 1.07 -39.19
CA ALA A 570 10.24 2.24 -39.64
C ALA A 570 11.72 1.89 -39.95
N LYS A 571 12.33 1.02 -39.16
CA LYS A 571 13.69 0.53 -39.42
C LYS A 571 13.79 -0.15 -40.79
N LYS A 572 12.81 -0.95 -41.19
CA LYS A 572 12.80 -1.63 -42.50
C LYS A 572 12.75 -0.60 -43.64
N VAL A 573 11.89 0.39 -43.53
CA VAL A 573 11.76 1.47 -44.56
C VAL A 573 13.03 2.31 -44.62
N LEU A 574 13.61 2.68 -43.47
CA LEU A 574 14.87 3.47 -43.43
C LEU A 574 16.05 2.70 -44.04
N ALA A 575 16.09 1.36 -43.86
CA ALA A 575 17.13 0.52 -44.46
C ALA A 575 17.07 0.51 -46.01
N GLU A 576 15.90 0.63 -46.62
CA GLU A 576 15.76 0.78 -48.07
C GLU A 576 16.38 2.10 -48.59
N ASP A 577 16.36 3.13 -47.74
CA ASP A 577 17.03 4.43 -48.00
C ASP A 577 18.50 4.48 -47.59
N GLY A 578 19.07 3.35 -47.16
CA GLY A 578 20.47 3.23 -46.72
C GLY A 578 20.77 3.80 -45.33
N ILE A 579 19.75 4.11 -44.52
CA ILE A 579 19.86 4.59 -43.17
C ILE A 579 19.76 3.40 -42.21
N ASP A 580 20.84 3.10 -41.48
CA ASP A 580 20.93 1.94 -40.59
C ASP A 580 20.70 2.35 -39.13
N VAL A 581 19.52 2.01 -38.61
CA VAL A 581 19.08 2.42 -37.27
C VAL A 581 19.06 1.26 -36.28
N ARG A 582 19.27 1.58 -35.00
CA ARG A 582 19.01 0.70 -33.86
C ARG A 582 17.60 0.94 -33.34
N VAL A 583 16.88 -0.12 -32.99
CA VAL A 583 15.59 -0.07 -32.28
C VAL A 583 15.79 -0.53 -30.85
N VAL A 584 15.36 0.30 -29.91
CA VAL A 584 15.42 0.06 -28.47
C VAL A 584 13.99 0.00 -27.93
N SER A 585 13.66 -1.09 -27.22
CA SER A 585 12.46 -1.11 -26.39
C SER A 585 12.78 -0.58 -25.00
N MET A 586 11.88 0.25 -24.47
CA MET A 586 11.98 0.85 -23.13
C MET A 586 10.71 0.54 -22.31
N PRO A 587 10.45 -0.74 -22.00
CA PRO A 587 9.23 -1.13 -21.30
C PRO A 587 9.16 -0.60 -19.86
N CYS A 588 10.30 -0.36 -19.18
CA CYS A 588 10.33 0.16 -17.82
C CYS A 588 11.52 1.10 -17.59
N MET A 589 11.30 2.40 -17.67
CA MET A 589 12.36 3.41 -17.49
C MET A 589 13.03 3.31 -16.11
N ASN A 590 12.25 3.00 -15.06
CA ASN A 590 12.77 2.90 -13.70
C ASN A 590 13.86 1.82 -13.60
N LEU A 591 13.60 0.61 -14.08
CA LEU A 591 14.59 -0.47 -14.11
C LEU A 591 15.78 -0.17 -15.01
N PHE A 592 15.57 0.53 -16.14
CA PHE A 592 16.69 0.94 -16.99
C PHE A 592 17.64 1.90 -16.27
N GLU A 593 17.10 2.83 -15.46
CA GLU A 593 17.93 3.75 -14.68
C GLU A 593 18.72 3.05 -13.56
N GLU A 594 18.25 1.92 -13.06
CA GLU A 594 18.96 1.10 -12.07
C GLU A 594 20.13 0.31 -12.67
N GLN A 595 20.22 0.24 -14.02
CA GLN A 595 21.30 -0.46 -14.69
C GLN A 595 22.64 0.30 -14.59
N SER A 596 23.73 -0.44 -14.74
CA SER A 596 25.07 0.15 -14.75
C SER A 596 25.23 1.18 -15.89
N GLU A 597 26.09 2.17 -15.69
CA GLU A 597 26.40 3.16 -16.73
C GLU A 597 26.95 2.51 -18.01
N GLU A 598 27.69 1.40 -17.87
CA GLU A 598 28.19 0.62 -18.99
C GLU A 598 27.04 0.02 -19.81
N TYR A 599 26.06 -0.59 -19.15
CA TYR A 599 24.87 -1.14 -19.81
C TYR A 599 24.06 -0.05 -20.50
N LYS A 600 23.78 1.04 -19.81
CA LYS A 600 23.07 2.20 -20.39
C LYS A 600 23.78 2.77 -21.61
N ALA A 601 25.10 2.88 -21.55
CA ALA A 601 25.93 3.33 -22.68
C ALA A 601 25.96 2.32 -23.83
N LYS A 602 25.88 1.02 -23.57
CA LYS A 602 25.73 -0.02 -24.60
C LYS A 602 24.40 0.13 -25.36
N VAL A 603 23.30 0.35 -24.64
CA VAL A 603 21.95 0.47 -25.23
C VAL A 603 21.80 1.81 -25.95
N LEU A 604 22.20 2.91 -25.30
CA LEU A 604 22.07 4.29 -25.76
C LEU A 604 23.44 5.00 -25.79
N PRO A 605 24.34 4.66 -26.74
CA PRO A 605 25.69 5.21 -26.79
C PRO A 605 25.68 6.73 -27.00
N LYS A 606 26.48 7.45 -26.20
CA LYS A 606 26.49 8.93 -26.15
C LYS A 606 26.89 9.61 -27.46
N ASN A 607 27.67 8.92 -28.31
CA ASN A 607 28.09 9.42 -29.63
C ASN A 607 26.99 9.33 -30.69
N VAL A 608 25.88 8.62 -30.44
CA VAL A 608 24.73 8.59 -31.34
C VAL A 608 23.68 9.57 -30.78
N ARG A 609 23.63 10.77 -31.34
CA ARG A 609 22.78 11.86 -30.86
C ARG A 609 21.45 11.96 -31.58
N LYS A 610 21.34 11.42 -32.79
CA LYS A 610 20.09 11.33 -33.56
C LYS A 610 19.22 10.25 -32.94
N ARG A 611 18.23 10.65 -32.15
CA ARG A 611 17.33 9.74 -31.45
C ARG A 611 15.90 10.20 -31.55
N VAL A 612 14.99 9.28 -31.86
CA VAL A 612 13.55 9.54 -31.90
C VAL A 612 12.87 8.63 -30.88
N ALA A 613 12.12 9.21 -29.95
CA ALA A 613 11.21 8.47 -29.06
C ALA A 613 9.80 8.42 -29.64
N VAL A 614 9.11 7.29 -29.49
CA VAL A 614 7.74 7.10 -29.97
C VAL A 614 6.89 6.48 -28.88
N GLU A 615 5.89 7.22 -28.39
CA GLU A 615 4.98 6.73 -27.33
C GLU A 615 3.64 7.47 -27.39
N ALA A 616 2.53 6.74 -27.48
CA ALA A 616 1.18 7.30 -27.60
C ALA A 616 0.63 7.84 -26.27
N LEU A 617 1.49 8.51 -25.50
CA LEU A 617 1.24 9.20 -24.23
C LEU A 617 2.07 10.49 -24.19
N SER A 618 2.06 11.19 -23.03
CA SER A 618 2.86 12.41 -22.86
C SER A 618 4.34 12.17 -23.11
N GLY A 619 4.95 13.04 -23.90
CA GLY A 619 6.39 13.01 -24.16
C GLY A 619 7.26 13.43 -22.96
N PHE A 620 6.65 13.82 -21.84
CA PHE A 620 7.38 14.27 -20.65
C PHE A 620 8.30 13.18 -20.09
N GLY A 621 9.57 13.53 -19.93
CA GLY A 621 10.63 12.62 -19.44
C GLY A 621 11.43 11.90 -20.53
N TRP A 622 10.98 11.92 -21.79
CA TRP A 622 11.72 11.34 -22.91
C TRP A 622 12.96 12.14 -23.30
N ASP A 623 13.01 13.44 -22.97
CA ASP A 623 14.16 14.31 -23.21
C ASP A 623 15.47 13.74 -22.61
N ARG A 624 15.37 13.02 -21.49
CA ARG A 624 16.51 12.32 -20.85
C ARG A 624 17.19 11.34 -21.80
N TYR A 625 16.43 10.68 -22.68
CA TYR A 625 16.90 9.61 -23.56
C TYR A 625 17.20 10.10 -24.96
N VAL A 626 16.41 11.03 -25.48
CA VAL A 626 16.62 11.57 -26.84
C VAL A 626 17.68 12.69 -26.85
N GLY A 627 17.81 13.45 -25.75
CA GLY A 627 18.73 14.58 -25.66
C GLY A 627 18.24 15.80 -26.46
N LEU A 628 19.10 16.84 -26.55
CA LEU A 628 18.77 18.11 -27.20
C LEU A 628 18.70 18.04 -28.73
N ASP A 629 19.33 17.03 -29.33
CA ASP A 629 19.38 16.85 -30.80
C ASP A 629 18.38 15.79 -31.28
N GLY A 630 17.60 15.23 -30.37
CA GLY A 630 16.60 14.21 -30.67
C GLY A 630 15.20 14.79 -30.81
N ASP A 631 14.25 13.90 -31.09
CA ASP A 631 12.83 14.26 -31.28
C ASP A 631 11.90 13.27 -30.60
N ILE A 632 10.66 13.71 -30.29
CA ILE A 632 9.68 12.93 -29.57
C ILE A 632 8.34 12.95 -30.35
N ILE A 633 7.85 11.77 -30.70
CA ILE A 633 6.48 11.56 -31.21
C ILE A 633 5.63 11.13 -30.02
N GLY A 634 4.91 12.06 -29.44
CA GLY A 634 4.10 11.86 -28.23
C GLY A 634 2.81 12.69 -28.29
N MET A 635 1.99 12.53 -27.23
CA MET A 635 0.75 13.28 -27.06
C MET A 635 1.02 14.58 -26.29
N ASN A 636 0.58 15.70 -26.83
CA ASN A 636 0.61 17.03 -26.20
C ASN A 636 -0.79 17.63 -25.98
N ARG A 637 -1.82 16.83 -26.19
CA ARG A 637 -3.24 17.16 -26.01
C ARG A 637 -4.02 15.90 -25.69
N PHE A 638 -5.25 16.05 -25.19
CA PHE A 638 -6.16 14.93 -24.97
C PHE A 638 -6.53 14.24 -26.26
N GLY A 639 -6.93 12.97 -26.16
CA GLY A 639 -7.37 12.15 -27.26
C GLY A 639 -8.76 12.54 -27.82
N ALA A 640 -9.41 11.62 -28.49
CA ALA A 640 -10.72 11.85 -29.11
C ALA A 640 -11.52 10.55 -29.23
N SER A 641 -12.85 10.64 -29.24
CA SER A 641 -13.76 9.51 -29.46
C SER A 641 -13.79 9.10 -30.93
N ALA A 642 -13.07 8.03 -31.27
CA ALA A 642 -13.12 7.40 -32.61
C ALA A 642 -12.49 5.99 -32.52
N PRO A 643 -12.68 5.11 -33.51
CA PRO A 643 -11.92 3.87 -33.58
C PRO A 643 -10.40 4.12 -33.53
N TYR A 644 -9.66 3.34 -32.72
CA TYR A 644 -8.23 3.54 -32.55
C TYR A 644 -7.44 3.56 -33.88
N SER A 645 -7.89 2.79 -34.86
CA SER A 645 -7.29 2.78 -36.22
C SER A 645 -7.36 4.13 -36.96
N LYS A 646 -8.23 5.06 -36.51
CA LYS A 646 -8.28 6.46 -36.98
C LYS A 646 -7.47 7.38 -36.07
N LEU A 647 -7.46 7.11 -34.77
CA LEU A 647 -6.80 7.97 -33.80
C LEU A 647 -5.26 7.92 -33.92
N PHE A 648 -4.67 6.73 -34.05
CA PHE A 648 -3.22 6.62 -34.18
C PHE A 648 -2.68 7.43 -35.38
N PRO A 649 -3.19 7.27 -36.62
CA PRO A 649 -2.75 8.11 -37.75
C PRO A 649 -3.05 9.59 -37.54
N TYR A 650 -4.21 9.94 -36.97
CA TYR A 650 -4.61 11.34 -36.75
C TYR A 650 -3.65 12.06 -35.79
N PHE A 651 -3.15 11.37 -34.77
CA PHE A 651 -2.18 11.91 -33.81
C PHE A 651 -0.71 11.71 -34.24
N GLY A 652 -0.47 11.16 -35.44
CA GLY A 652 0.85 11.04 -36.03
C GLY A 652 1.62 9.79 -35.64
N PHE A 653 0.97 8.79 -35.06
CA PHE A 653 1.58 7.50 -34.76
C PHE A 653 1.51 6.59 -36.00
N THR A 654 2.38 6.85 -36.96
CA THR A 654 2.50 6.09 -38.20
C THR A 654 3.96 5.84 -38.55
N VAL A 655 4.22 4.80 -39.35
CA VAL A 655 5.58 4.45 -39.81
C VAL A 655 6.17 5.61 -40.61
N GLU A 656 5.39 6.22 -41.48
CA GLU A 656 5.82 7.35 -42.34
C GLU A 656 6.30 8.55 -41.50
N ASN A 657 5.58 8.87 -40.41
CA ASN A 657 5.99 9.95 -39.52
C ASN A 657 7.27 9.62 -38.76
N VAL A 658 7.42 8.39 -38.25
CA VAL A 658 8.67 7.97 -37.60
C VAL A 658 9.85 8.09 -38.57
N VAL A 659 9.71 7.59 -39.80
CA VAL A 659 10.71 7.70 -40.86
C VAL A 659 11.06 9.16 -41.17
N ALA A 660 10.04 10.02 -41.32
CA ALA A 660 10.24 11.44 -41.59
C ALA A 660 11.01 12.14 -40.47
N ARG A 661 10.69 11.84 -39.19
CA ARG A 661 11.38 12.42 -38.03
C ARG A 661 12.84 11.98 -37.95
N VAL A 662 13.13 10.69 -38.19
CA VAL A 662 14.53 10.18 -38.21
C VAL A 662 15.33 10.85 -39.33
N LYS A 663 14.72 11.05 -40.53
CA LYS A 663 15.39 11.73 -41.66
C LYS A 663 15.62 13.23 -41.44
N ALA A 664 14.80 13.86 -40.59
CA ALA A 664 14.91 15.29 -40.30
C ALA A 664 16.04 15.60 -39.29
N LEU A 665 16.49 14.65 -38.53
CA LEU A 665 17.67 14.76 -37.63
C LEU A 665 18.99 14.63 -38.41
#